data_48c6e1fde28d43c4feda5eb11677ff10
#
_entry.id   48c6e1fde28d43c4feda5eb11677ff10
#
_cell.length_a   1.000
_cell.length_b   1.000
_cell.length_c   1.000
_cell.angle_alpha   90.00
_cell.angle_beta   90.00
_cell.angle_gamma   90.00
#
_symmetry.space_group_name_H-M   'P 1'
#
loop_
_entity.id
_entity.type
_entity.pdbx_description
1 polymer ?
#
loop_
_entity_poly.entity_id
_entity_poly.type
_entity_poly.pdbx_seq_one_letter_code
_entity_poly.pdbx_strand_id
1 'polypeptide(L)'
;LLGQFDYLSTVSGGGFIGSWLSMLIAQKGSVAAAEQELRDSGAAPAVAALRDYTDYLTPHAGVLSDDTWAGIVLYIRNVLINWLAFLPVFVLAVIAAIVYRTLLWTVSAYNAVGLIALGIGAAAIVLSTWRACRDLPSHRPTTQSDHAVRYLPAASVWRWIAVPMLVWAFLVPMTLARWLRAASDGTSFVDRTWLPLVYVLAMLIGYWCAATAHRAVVLYWRNFGAWLIATIVSGLVLAIGLDLFGKLRLTPGDQTNNQAEILAVLGPLWLIVVNVLQSTVHVALRKEARLADLDREWLARLSATKLKVAATWAVFAFFCLSMERLAFAAGHVVWPFWAVPIVTFVAGPTAAWLGKQVFTRVDAMAGSAAGTAKLLAWGLPLLGVLFAAGLIMLLGYLLSQVLGILQAPFPPIGGVFLLVQLILASVLVWLIRHESGRINVNRFSMHGVYRNRLTRAFLGAARTTRAPDPFTGFDPNDNPRMTALMPAGGARKLFHVINVTLNLTSSSRTAWNQRKAAAFTITPLACGSPMLSPPGSNVPSPVGCYVPTGSYAGDERETGRPGEPTGISLASAMTISGAALSPNWGYHSSPITAFIMTLFNVRLGAWLPNPAVVTSASELQRGYPTHGLASMLHDLLGTTSDVMRAIYLSDGGHFDNLGLYEMLRRRCRMILLVDAGEDPGYTFYDLGDSLRKTAIDQQIDVTFSGLTRIHGRDGLTQDAVDFAVGTIVYPEGGPCGRLIYVKPCFLPDIPADVRAYGAEHGTFPHESTAEQWFTESQFESYRHLGEHEMSRLIGRIGEPQRDLKALFKAAVAASQV
;
A
#
# COMPACT_ATOMS: atom_id res chain seq x y z
N LEU A 1 0.95 -38.84 -14.02
CA LEU A 1 1.51 -37.63 -14.69
C LEU A 1 2.03 -36.60 -13.68
N LEU A 2 1.39 -36.42 -12.52
CA LEU A 2 1.81 -35.43 -11.51
C LEU A 2 3.27 -35.61 -11.09
N GLY A 3 3.72 -36.84 -10.87
CA GLY A 3 5.09 -37.17 -10.48
C GLY A 3 6.17 -36.83 -11.53
N GLN A 4 5.78 -36.39 -12.72
CA GLN A 4 6.70 -35.96 -13.77
C GLN A 4 6.98 -34.45 -13.75
N PHE A 5 6.12 -33.64 -13.10
CA PHE A 5 6.34 -32.21 -12.92
C PHE A 5 7.39 -31.93 -11.84
N ASP A 6 8.30 -31.01 -12.14
CA ASP A 6 9.32 -30.58 -11.18
C ASP A 6 8.77 -29.52 -10.22
N TYR A 7 7.93 -28.60 -10.70
CA TYR A 7 7.41 -27.46 -9.97
C TYR A 7 5.87 -27.50 -9.89
N LEU A 8 5.36 -26.98 -8.78
CA LEU A 8 3.95 -26.59 -8.57
C LEU A 8 3.94 -25.09 -8.25
N SER A 9 3.58 -24.26 -9.23
CA SER A 9 3.44 -22.82 -9.04
C SER A 9 1.99 -22.45 -8.76
N THR A 10 1.74 -21.72 -7.70
CA THR A 10 0.37 -21.40 -7.24
C THR A 10 0.20 -19.95 -6.87
N VAL A 11 -1.01 -19.43 -7.08
CA VAL A 11 -1.42 -18.05 -6.77
C VAL A 11 -2.83 -18.06 -6.21
N SER A 12 -3.11 -17.21 -5.21
CA SER A 12 -4.45 -16.95 -4.67
C SER A 12 -5.19 -18.24 -4.31
N GLY A 13 -6.41 -18.47 -4.83
CA GLY A 13 -7.18 -19.70 -4.64
C GLY A 13 -6.44 -20.97 -5.11
N GLY A 14 -5.63 -20.86 -6.17
CA GLY A 14 -4.73 -21.94 -6.58
C GLY A 14 -3.71 -22.29 -5.50
N GLY A 15 -3.32 -21.30 -4.65
CA GLY A 15 -2.48 -21.50 -3.47
C GLY A 15 -3.15 -22.38 -2.39
N PHE A 16 -4.47 -22.31 -2.26
CA PHE A 16 -5.21 -23.13 -1.27
C PHE A 16 -5.17 -24.59 -1.66
N ILE A 17 -5.58 -24.90 -2.90
CA ILE A 17 -5.60 -26.30 -3.38
C ILE A 17 -4.19 -26.86 -3.58
N GLY A 18 -3.22 -26.03 -4.02
CA GLY A 18 -1.83 -26.43 -4.13
C GLY A 18 -1.17 -26.73 -2.78
N SER A 19 -1.54 -25.98 -1.73
CA SER A 19 -1.08 -26.22 -0.37
C SER A 19 -1.71 -27.51 0.22
N TRP A 20 -3.00 -27.74 -0.06
CA TRP A 20 -3.65 -29.00 0.27
C TRP A 20 -2.94 -30.19 -0.40
N LEU A 21 -2.67 -30.12 -1.71
CA LEU A 21 -1.95 -31.18 -2.43
C LEU A 21 -0.55 -31.39 -1.86
N SER A 22 0.18 -30.31 -1.58
CA SER A 22 1.54 -30.40 -1.00
C SER A 22 1.54 -31.03 0.38
N MET A 23 0.52 -30.72 1.20
CA MET A 23 0.32 -31.33 2.51
C MET A 23 -0.04 -32.81 2.38
N LEU A 24 -0.93 -33.17 1.46
CA LEU A 24 -1.29 -34.56 1.17
C LEU A 24 -0.07 -35.40 0.75
N ILE A 25 0.76 -34.87 -0.15
CA ILE A 25 2.02 -35.52 -0.57
C ILE A 25 2.97 -35.71 0.62
N ALA A 26 3.09 -34.69 1.48
CA ALA A 26 3.94 -34.79 2.68
C ALA A 26 3.43 -35.84 3.66
N GLN A 27 2.11 -35.95 3.84
CA GLN A 27 1.48 -36.96 4.71
C GLN A 27 1.63 -38.41 4.15
N LYS A 28 1.50 -38.57 2.83
CA LYS A 28 1.63 -39.87 2.16
C LYS A 28 3.09 -40.26 1.87
N GLY A 29 4.03 -39.32 2.07
CA GLY A 29 5.47 -39.56 1.88
C GLY A 29 5.95 -39.56 0.41
N SER A 30 5.05 -39.65 -0.57
CA SER A 30 5.40 -39.59 -1.99
C SER A 30 4.24 -39.07 -2.87
N VAL A 31 4.62 -38.52 -4.06
CA VAL A 31 3.63 -38.09 -5.08
C VAL A 31 2.82 -39.28 -5.58
N ALA A 32 3.47 -40.44 -5.80
CA ALA A 32 2.79 -41.65 -6.27
C ALA A 32 1.72 -42.16 -5.31
N ALA A 33 1.97 -42.12 -4.00
CA ALA A 33 1.00 -42.51 -2.99
C ALA A 33 -0.20 -41.53 -2.91
N ALA A 34 0.07 -40.22 -3.09
CA ALA A 34 -0.98 -39.20 -3.20
C ALA A 34 -1.80 -39.38 -4.48
N GLU A 35 -1.16 -39.63 -5.64
CA GLU A 35 -1.86 -39.96 -6.89
C GLU A 35 -2.76 -41.20 -6.75
N GLN A 36 -2.31 -42.22 -6.03
CA GLN A 36 -3.09 -43.41 -5.83
C GLN A 36 -4.36 -43.14 -5.01
N GLU A 37 -4.28 -42.33 -3.95
CA GLU A 37 -5.45 -41.92 -3.17
C GLU A 37 -6.44 -41.09 -4.01
N LEU A 38 -5.94 -40.24 -4.89
CA LEU A 38 -6.77 -39.35 -5.72
C LEU A 38 -7.36 -40.05 -6.97
N ARG A 39 -7.01 -41.31 -7.27
CA ARG A 39 -7.55 -42.03 -8.43
C ARG A 39 -9.06 -42.23 -8.40
N ASP A 40 -9.61 -42.40 -7.22
CA ASP A 40 -11.06 -42.53 -7.00
C ASP A 40 -11.71 -41.13 -6.80
N SER A 41 -11.33 -40.17 -7.61
CA SER A 41 -11.50 -38.72 -7.54
C SER A 41 -12.65 -38.21 -6.68
N GLY A 42 -13.86 -38.72 -6.85
CA GLY A 42 -15.04 -38.35 -6.07
C GLY A 42 -15.15 -38.99 -4.69
N ALA A 43 -14.54 -40.17 -4.47
CA ALA A 43 -14.65 -40.96 -3.23
C ALA A 43 -13.41 -40.84 -2.33
N ALA A 44 -12.33 -40.19 -2.79
CA ALA A 44 -11.11 -40.04 -2.00
C ALA A 44 -11.39 -39.34 -0.67
N PRO A 45 -10.96 -39.89 0.49
CA PRO A 45 -11.23 -39.28 1.81
C PRO A 45 -10.74 -37.82 1.92
N ALA A 46 -9.60 -37.47 1.30
CA ALA A 46 -9.08 -36.14 1.30
C ALA A 46 -9.94 -35.16 0.47
N VAL A 47 -10.64 -35.62 -0.57
CA VAL A 47 -11.59 -34.81 -1.36
C VAL A 47 -12.92 -34.67 -0.62
N ALA A 48 -13.40 -35.75 0.04
CA ALA A 48 -14.59 -35.72 0.88
C ALA A 48 -14.43 -34.71 2.02
N ALA A 49 -13.26 -34.67 2.66
CA ALA A 49 -12.96 -33.68 3.70
C ALA A 49 -12.95 -32.23 3.19
N LEU A 50 -12.60 -31.97 1.92
CA LEU A 50 -12.75 -30.63 1.32
C LEU A 50 -14.22 -30.26 1.15
N ARG A 51 -15.10 -31.20 0.83
CA ARG A 51 -16.55 -30.95 0.69
C ARG A 51 -17.19 -30.54 2.00
N ASP A 52 -16.74 -31.11 3.12
CA ASP A 52 -17.24 -30.75 4.45
C ASP A 52 -17.00 -29.28 4.80
N TYR A 53 -16.05 -28.63 4.13
CA TYR A 53 -15.66 -27.25 4.36
C TYR A 53 -15.74 -26.36 3.10
N THR A 54 -16.72 -26.59 2.21
CA THR A 54 -16.91 -25.75 1.02
C THR A 54 -17.15 -24.30 1.41
N ASP A 55 -18.02 -24.05 2.39
CA ASP A 55 -18.13 -22.75 3.06
C ASP A 55 -17.06 -22.63 4.15
N TYR A 56 -15.81 -22.44 3.74
CA TYR A 56 -14.67 -22.47 4.65
C TYR A 56 -14.61 -21.29 5.62
N LEU A 57 -15.27 -20.17 5.32
CA LEU A 57 -15.32 -19.01 6.22
C LEU A 57 -16.29 -19.24 7.37
N THR A 58 -17.46 -19.80 7.09
CA THR A 58 -18.53 -20.05 8.05
C THR A 58 -19.18 -21.40 7.81
N PRO A 59 -18.52 -22.54 8.11
CA PRO A 59 -19.03 -23.88 7.80
C PRO A 59 -20.45 -24.15 8.32
N HIS A 60 -20.79 -23.57 9.46
CA HIS A 60 -22.15 -23.53 9.97
C HIS A 60 -22.76 -22.15 9.67
N ALA A 61 -23.31 -22.00 8.46
CA ALA A 61 -23.93 -20.74 8.03
C ALA A 61 -25.26 -20.49 8.78
N GLY A 62 -25.57 -19.20 8.98
CA GLY A 62 -26.85 -18.76 9.58
C GLY A 62 -26.68 -17.59 10.53
N VAL A 63 -27.75 -16.81 10.72
CA VAL A 63 -27.73 -15.60 11.56
C VAL A 63 -27.45 -15.92 13.04
N LEU A 64 -27.78 -17.13 13.50
CA LEU A 64 -27.56 -17.58 14.89
C LEU A 64 -26.37 -18.54 15.03
N SER A 65 -25.60 -18.75 13.99
CA SER A 65 -24.44 -19.63 14.00
C SER A 65 -23.28 -19.06 14.82
N ASP A 66 -22.65 -19.91 15.63
CA ASP A 66 -21.44 -19.55 16.40
C ASP A 66 -20.27 -19.14 15.49
N ASP A 67 -20.11 -19.75 14.31
CA ASP A 67 -19.09 -19.38 13.34
C ASP A 67 -19.29 -17.95 12.79
N THR A 68 -20.54 -17.57 12.51
CA THR A 68 -20.90 -16.22 12.04
C THR A 68 -20.62 -15.19 13.13
N TRP A 69 -21.09 -15.43 14.35
CA TRP A 69 -20.89 -14.51 15.47
C TRP A 69 -19.42 -14.44 15.91
N ALA A 70 -18.69 -15.54 15.90
CA ALA A 70 -17.25 -15.53 16.13
C ALA A 70 -16.52 -14.65 15.09
N GLY A 71 -16.92 -14.72 13.83
CA GLY A 71 -16.39 -13.85 12.76
C GLY A 71 -16.66 -12.38 13.04
N ILE A 72 -17.89 -12.03 13.39
CA ILE A 72 -18.31 -10.66 13.72
C ILE A 72 -17.55 -10.13 14.94
N VAL A 73 -17.50 -10.90 16.04
CA VAL A 73 -16.80 -10.50 17.27
C VAL A 73 -15.30 -10.31 17.02
N LEU A 74 -14.67 -11.21 16.27
CA LEU A 74 -13.26 -11.10 15.91
C LEU A 74 -12.99 -9.85 15.05
N TYR A 75 -13.88 -9.56 14.09
CA TYR A 75 -13.75 -8.35 13.27
C TYR A 75 -13.89 -7.09 14.11
N ILE A 76 -14.95 -6.98 14.93
CA ILE A 76 -15.18 -5.82 15.80
C ILE A 76 -13.99 -5.63 16.75
N ARG A 77 -13.54 -6.69 17.41
CA ARG A 77 -12.37 -6.65 18.28
C ARG A 77 -11.13 -6.12 17.56
N ASN A 78 -10.86 -6.63 16.36
CA ASN A 78 -9.68 -6.24 15.60
C ASN A 78 -9.76 -4.79 15.11
N VAL A 79 -10.95 -4.30 14.73
CA VAL A 79 -11.18 -2.89 14.38
C VAL A 79 -10.98 -1.99 15.60
N LEU A 80 -11.52 -2.36 16.76
CA LEU A 80 -11.36 -1.58 17.99
C LEU A 80 -9.88 -1.48 18.42
N ILE A 81 -9.13 -2.58 18.36
CA ILE A 81 -7.70 -2.59 18.65
C ILE A 81 -6.93 -1.72 17.65
N ASN A 82 -7.29 -1.81 16.37
CA ASN A 82 -6.71 -1.00 15.31
C ASN A 82 -6.95 0.51 15.54
N TRP A 83 -8.18 0.89 15.92
CA TRP A 83 -8.50 2.27 16.26
C TRP A 83 -7.77 2.73 17.52
N LEU A 84 -7.67 1.88 18.53
CA LEU A 84 -6.91 2.19 19.75
C LEU A 84 -5.43 2.47 19.44
N ALA A 85 -4.85 1.74 18.49
CA ALA A 85 -3.48 1.97 18.04
C ALA A 85 -3.30 3.29 17.26
N PHE A 86 -4.29 3.67 16.43
CA PHE A 86 -4.24 4.92 15.66
C PHE A 86 -4.66 6.15 16.46
N LEU A 87 -5.53 6.00 17.47
CA LEU A 87 -6.08 7.12 18.22
C LEU A 87 -5.03 8.07 18.79
N PRO A 88 -3.96 7.60 19.47
CA PRO A 88 -2.91 8.50 19.96
C PRO A 88 -2.21 9.29 18.84
N VAL A 89 -2.06 8.70 17.65
CA VAL A 89 -1.44 9.37 16.50
C VAL A 89 -2.35 10.45 15.94
N PHE A 90 -3.64 10.15 15.77
CA PHE A 90 -4.60 11.13 15.27
C PHE A 90 -4.81 12.27 16.27
N VAL A 91 -4.93 11.96 17.57
CA VAL A 91 -5.04 12.97 18.62
C VAL A 91 -3.77 13.82 18.68
N LEU A 92 -2.57 13.22 18.56
CA LEU A 92 -1.32 13.98 18.51
C LEU A 92 -1.26 14.91 17.29
N ALA A 93 -1.74 14.47 16.13
CA ALA A 93 -1.80 15.31 14.94
C ALA A 93 -2.77 16.49 15.14
N VAL A 94 -3.96 16.24 15.69
CA VAL A 94 -4.96 17.29 15.97
C VAL A 94 -4.47 18.26 17.05
N ILE A 95 -3.86 17.73 18.14
CA ILE A 95 -3.34 18.60 19.22
C ILE A 95 -2.23 19.52 18.71
N ALA A 96 -1.45 19.08 17.69
CA ALA A 96 -0.42 19.93 17.10
C ALA A 96 -1.00 21.22 16.48
N ALA A 97 -2.16 21.14 15.82
CA ALA A 97 -2.85 22.32 15.29
C ALA A 97 -3.38 23.22 16.40
N ILE A 98 -3.94 22.62 17.45
CA ILE A 98 -4.47 23.35 18.63
C ILE A 98 -3.32 24.01 19.40
N VAL A 99 -2.22 23.27 19.66
CA VAL A 99 -1.00 23.80 20.30
C VAL A 99 -0.46 24.97 19.51
N TYR A 100 -0.38 24.84 18.20
CA TYR A 100 0.14 25.89 17.33
C TYR A 100 -0.74 27.15 17.39
N ARG A 101 -2.09 27.02 17.35
CA ARG A 101 -3.01 28.14 17.56
C ARG A 101 -2.80 28.80 18.94
N THR A 102 -2.73 27.97 20.01
CA THR A 102 -2.54 28.47 21.40
C THR A 102 -1.19 29.17 21.55
N LEU A 103 -0.15 28.63 20.91
CA LEU A 103 1.19 29.22 20.89
C LEU A 103 1.16 30.60 20.24
N LEU A 104 0.52 30.73 19.07
CA LEU A 104 0.36 32.02 18.38
C LEU A 104 -0.37 33.03 19.26
N TRP A 105 -1.44 32.62 19.93
CA TRP A 105 -2.20 33.46 20.84
C TRP A 105 -1.38 33.88 22.07
N THR A 106 -0.68 32.95 22.74
CA THR A 106 0.10 33.18 23.94
C THR A 106 1.30 34.07 23.65
N VAL A 107 2.05 33.75 22.59
CA VAL A 107 3.27 34.46 22.20
C VAL A 107 2.95 35.89 21.73
N SER A 108 1.77 36.14 21.19
CA SER A 108 1.36 37.49 20.81
C SER A 108 1.35 38.49 21.99
N ALA A 109 1.34 38.01 23.23
CA ALA A 109 1.45 38.85 24.43
C ALA A 109 2.90 39.21 24.82
N TYR A 110 3.92 38.49 24.31
CA TYR A 110 5.30 38.65 24.77
C TYR A 110 6.25 39.14 23.65
N ASN A 111 6.84 40.30 23.85
CA ASN A 111 7.75 40.94 22.89
C ASN A 111 8.99 40.10 22.60
N ALA A 112 9.63 39.59 23.61
CA ALA A 112 10.89 38.86 23.46
C ALA A 112 10.73 37.58 22.64
N VAL A 113 9.62 36.85 22.81
CA VAL A 113 9.42 35.57 22.10
C VAL A 113 9.17 35.80 20.61
N GLY A 114 8.42 36.85 20.26
CA GLY A 114 8.25 37.25 18.85
C GLY A 114 9.55 37.63 18.16
N LEU A 115 10.45 38.34 18.87
CA LEU A 115 11.79 38.71 18.33
C LEU A 115 12.70 37.49 18.20
N ILE A 116 12.69 36.58 19.16
CA ILE A 116 13.44 35.32 19.09
C ILE A 116 12.93 34.47 17.91
N ALA A 117 11.62 34.31 17.75
CA ALA A 117 11.01 33.60 16.62
C ALA A 117 11.41 34.22 15.27
N LEU A 118 11.43 35.54 15.18
CA LEU A 118 11.89 36.30 13.99
C LEU A 118 13.38 36.04 13.73
N GLY A 119 14.23 36.08 14.75
CA GLY A 119 15.66 35.86 14.60
C GLY A 119 16.00 34.44 14.16
N ILE A 120 15.35 33.42 14.75
CA ILE A 120 15.51 32.01 14.35
C ILE A 120 14.96 31.82 12.92
N GLY A 121 13.80 32.42 12.61
CA GLY A 121 13.21 32.38 11.27
C GLY A 121 14.11 33.02 10.22
N ALA A 122 14.69 34.19 10.51
CA ALA A 122 15.64 34.85 9.62
C ALA A 122 16.89 33.99 9.39
N ALA A 123 17.48 33.43 10.45
CA ALA A 123 18.62 32.52 10.34
C ALA A 123 18.28 31.27 9.49
N ALA A 124 17.07 30.75 9.63
CA ALA A 124 16.57 29.61 8.85
C ALA A 124 16.43 29.96 7.36
N ILE A 125 15.93 31.17 7.01
CA ILE A 125 15.92 31.66 5.61
C ILE A 125 17.33 31.78 5.08
N VAL A 126 18.24 32.41 5.82
CA VAL A 126 19.64 32.57 5.40
C VAL A 126 20.24 31.21 5.07
N LEU A 127 20.11 30.23 5.98
CA LEU A 127 20.61 28.87 5.78
C LEU A 127 19.98 28.19 4.57
N SER A 128 18.65 28.25 4.45
CA SER A 128 17.93 27.65 3.32
C SER A 128 18.34 28.27 1.98
N THR A 129 18.42 29.62 1.92
CA THR A 129 18.80 30.34 0.72
C THR A 129 20.25 30.10 0.33
N TRP A 130 21.16 30.17 1.31
CA TRP A 130 22.58 29.87 1.11
C TRP A 130 22.74 28.47 0.51
N ARG A 131 22.08 27.49 1.09
CA ARG A 131 22.19 26.12 0.64
C ARG A 131 21.52 25.90 -0.71
N ALA A 132 20.33 26.48 -0.94
CA ALA A 132 19.64 26.39 -2.22
C ALA A 132 20.46 27.00 -3.35
N CYS A 133 21.04 28.20 -3.16
CA CYS A 133 21.88 28.84 -4.15
C CYS A 133 23.16 28.07 -4.45
N ARG A 134 23.79 27.49 -3.42
CA ARG A 134 24.99 26.65 -3.57
C ARG A 134 24.73 25.38 -4.34
N ASP A 135 23.56 24.77 -4.14
CA ASP A 135 23.23 23.47 -4.67
C ASP A 135 22.46 23.52 -6.01
N LEU A 136 22.21 24.71 -6.54
CA LEU A 136 21.69 24.87 -7.91
C LEU A 136 22.57 24.16 -8.94
N PRO A 137 22.00 23.40 -9.88
CA PRO A 137 22.77 22.69 -10.92
C PRO A 137 23.79 23.58 -11.67
N SER A 138 23.41 24.83 -12.00
CA SER A 138 24.28 25.76 -12.67
C SER A 138 25.49 26.26 -11.86
N HIS A 139 25.42 26.13 -10.53
CA HIS A 139 26.46 26.62 -9.62
C HIS A 139 27.43 25.50 -9.17
N ARG A 140 27.21 24.25 -9.60
CA ARG A 140 28.07 23.14 -9.21
C ARG A 140 29.33 23.07 -10.09
N PRO A 141 30.49 22.73 -9.49
CA PRO A 141 31.70 22.50 -10.26
C PRO A 141 31.54 21.27 -11.13
N THR A 142 31.82 21.39 -12.43
CA THR A 142 32.00 20.24 -13.32
C THR A 142 33.39 19.68 -13.05
N THR A 143 33.49 18.44 -12.59
CA THR A 143 34.75 17.69 -12.50
C THR A 143 35.21 17.39 -13.93
N GLN A 144 36.46 17.71 -14.27
CA GLN A 144 37.03 17.56 -15.62
C GLN A 144 37.13 16.09 -16.09
N SER A 145 37.01 15.09 -15.21
CA SER A 145 37.20 13.67 -15.57
C SER A 145 35.92 12.89 -15.84
N ASP A 146 34.80 13.37 -15.32
CA ASP A 146 33.49 12.78 -15.55
C ASP A 146 32.49 13.90 -15.77
N HIS A 147 31.79 13.92 -16.89
CA HIS A 147 30.65 14.85 -17.12
C HIS A 147 29.49 14.68 -16.14
N ALA A 148 29.70 13.98 -15.02
CA ALA A 148 28.72 13.70 -13.99
C ALA A 148 28.63 14.86 -12.97
N VAL A 149 27.55 15.61 -13.02
CA VAL A 149 27.19 16.57 -11.98
C VAL A 149 26.90 15.79 -10.68
N ARG A 150 27.66 16.06 -9.63
CA ARG A 150 27.47 15.40 -8.32
C ARG A 150 26.18 15.90 -7.67
N TYR A 151 25.09 15.16 -7.81
CA TYR A 151 23.79 15.50 -7.21
C TYR A 151 23.77 15.21 -5.71
N LEU A 152 23.07 16.10 -4.95
CA LEU A 152 22.81 15.84 -3.54
C LEU A 152 21.71 14.77 -3.40
N PRO A 153 21.83 13.87 -2.42
CA PRO A 153 20.72 12.99 -2.04
C PRO A 153 19.47 13.83 -1.68
N ALA A 154 18.29 13.35 -2.04
CA ALA A 154 17.02 14.02 -1.72
C ALA A 154 16.87 14.33 -0.22
N ALA A 155 17.38 13.45 0.66
CA ALA A 155 17.42 13.66 2.10
C ALA A 155 18.21 14.91 2.52
N SER A 156 19.30 15.23 1.81
CA SER A 156 20.09 16.45 2.08
C SER A 156 19.34 17.71 1.66
N VAL A 157 18.62 17.68 0.54
CA VAL A 157 17.75 18.80 0.09
C VAL A 157 16.66 19.04 1.14
N TRP A 158 16.02 18.00 1.63
CA TRP A 158 15.04 18.10 2.71
C TRP A 158 15.64 18.71 3.96
N ARG A 159 16.73 18.14 4.48
CA ARG A 159 17.32 18.51 5.78
C ARG A 159 17.86 19.95 5.80
N TRP A 160 18.50 20.37 4.73
CA TRP A 160 19.26 21.62 4.72
C TRP A 160 18.58 22.77 3.98
N ILE A 161 17.52 22.50 3.21
CA ILE A 161 16.83 23.54 2.44
C ILE A 161 15.35 23.59 2.80
N ALA A 162 14.62 22.47 2.66
CA ALA A 162 13.18 22.47 2.88
C ALA A 162 12.81 22.66 4.36
N VAL A 163 13.45 21.93 5.29
CA VAL A 163 13.17 22.03 6.73
C VAL A 163 13.45 23.43 7.28
N PRO A 164 14.60 24.09 7.04
CA PRO A 164 14.81 25.47 7.51
C PRO A 164 13.77 26.44 6.97
N MET A 165 13.35 26.31 5.68
CA MET A 165 12.31 27.15 5.13
C MET A 165 10.93 26.92 5.78
N LEU A 166 10.61 25.67 6.13
CA LEU A 166 9.40 25.36 6.90
C LEU A 166 9.49 25.92 8.33
N VAL A 167 10.66 25.82 8.98
CA VAL A 167 10.90 26.45 10.29
C VAL A 167 10.58 27.95 10.24
N TRP A 168 11.07 28.66 9.23
CA TRP A 168 10.70 30.05 9.03
C TRP A 168 9.19 30.23 8.86
N ALA A 169 8.55 29.41 7.99
CA ALA A 169 7.13 29.52 7.68
C ALA A 169 6.23 29.27 8.92
N PHE A 170 6.66 28.45 9.88
CA PHE A 170 5.91 28.17 11.11
C PHE A 170 6.27 29.11 12.27
N LEU A 171 7.48 29.65 12.35
CA LEU A 171 7.87 30.55 13.43
C LEU A 171 7.45 32.01 13.19
N VAL A 172 7.54 32.50 11.97
CA VAL A 172 7.23 33.90 11.64
C VAL A 172 5.76 34.27 11.88
N PRO A 173 4.75 33.41 11.70
CA PRO A 173 3.39 33.74 12.13
C PRO A 173 3.25 34.15 13.59
N MET A 174 4.19 33.74 14.49
CA MET A 174 4.23 34.20 15.89
C MET A 174 4.51 35.72 15.98
N THR A 175 5.44 36.20 15.17
CA THR A 175 5.72 37.64 15.09
C THR A 175 4.55 38.39 14.45
N LEU A 176 3.90 37.76 13.43
CA LEU A 176 2.71 38.33 12.80
C LEU A 176 1.51 38.43 13.75
N ALA A 177 1.26 37.38 14.55
CA ALA A 177 0.16 37.38 15.52
C ALA A 177 0.28 38.55 16.50
N ARG A 178 1.51 38.81 16.95
CA ARG A 178 1.80 39.96 17.78
C ARG A 178 1.57 41.29 17.09
N TRP A 179 2.09 41.42 15.86
CA TRP A 179 1.94 42.65 15.09
C TRP A 179 0.46 42.98 14.83
N LEU A 180 -0.35 42.00 14.47
CA LEU A 180 -1.80 42.16 14.26
C LEU A 180 -2.50 42.62 15.55
N ARG A 181 -2.07 42.11 16.72
CA ARG A 181 -2.58 42.57 18.01
C ARG A 181 -2.20 44.03 18.32
N ALA A 182 -0.95 44.42 18.07
CA ALA A 182 -0.48 45.80 18.25
C ALA A 182 -1.14 46.77 17.26
N ALA A 183 -1.47 46.32 16.07
CA ALA A 183 -2.18 47.14 15.05
C ALA A 183 -3.62 47.45 15.45
N SER A 184 -4.31 46.58 16.26
CA SER A 184 -5.60 46.90 16.83
C SER A 184 -5.55 48.00 17.89
N ASP A 185 -4.40 48.21 18.52
CA ASP A 185 -4.11 49.17 19.57
C ASP A 185 -3.59 50.54 19.01
N GLY A 186 -3.65 50.74 17.69
CA GLY A 186 -3.33 52.02 17.03
C GLY A 186 -1.84 52.30 16.78
N THR A 187 -0.97 51.27 16.83
CA THR A 187 0.48 51.44 16.59
C THR A 187 0.84 51.62 15.12
N SER A 188 1.93 52.35 14.85
CA SER A 188 2.35 53.02 13.64
C SER A 188 2.73 52.12 12.44
N PHE A 189 2.72 52.71 11.23
CA PHE A 189 3.17 52.17 9.94
C PHE A 189 4.58 51.56 10.00
N VAL A 190 5.43 51.99 10.89
CA VAL A 190 6.81 51.50 11.07
C VAL A 190 6.86 50.00 11.43
N ASP A 191 5.95 49.51 12.23
CA ASP A 191 5.92 48.11 12.64
C ASP A 191 5.55 47.17 11.49
N ARG A 192 4.86 47.66 10.44
CA ARG A 192 4.42 46.87 9.28
C ARG A 192 5.53 46.54 8.28
N THR A 193 6.57 47.36 8.24
CA THR A 193 7.64 47.26 7.25
C THR A 193 8.80 46.35 7.70
N TRP A 194 8.93 46.07 9.00
CA TRP A 194 10.07 45.31 9.53
C TRP A 194 10.13 43.87 9.02
N LEU A 195 9.01 43.17 8.98
CA LEU A 195 9.02 41.77 8.58
C LEU A 195 9.36 41.56 7.09
N PRO A 196 8.75 42.29 6.14
CA PRO A 196 9.17 42.26 4.75
C PRO A 196 10.65 42.67 4.57
N LEU A 197 11.13 43.64 5.35
CA LEU A 197 12.52 44.07 5.31
C LEU A 197 13.47 42.99 5.81
N VAL A 198 13.17 42.36 6.96
CA VAL A 198 13.94 41.21 7.49
C VAL A 198 13.96 40.04 6.51
N TYR A 199 12.82 39.74 5.86
CA TYR A 199 12.76 38.71 4.82
C TYR A 199 13.70 39.04 3.66
N VAL A 200 13.62 40.28 3.10
CA VAL A 200 14.48 40.72 2.00
C VAL A 200 15.95 40.65 2.39
N LEU A 201 16.31 41.19 3.56
CA LEU A 201 17.69 41.18 4.07
C LEU A 201 18.21 39.74 4.27
N ALA A 202 17.42 38.86 4.88
CA ALA A 202 17.82 37.49 5.10
C ALA A 202 18.05 36.72 3.80
N MET A 203 17.19 36.94 2.78
CA MET A 203 17.34 36.36 1.45
C MET A 203 18.61 36.87 0.75
N LEU A 204 18.90 38.17 0.86
CA LEU A 204 20.10 38.78 0.28
C LEU A 204 21.39 38.33 0.98
N ILE A 205 21.37 38.23 2.30
CA ILE A 205 22.50 37.70 3.10
C ILE A 205 22.78 36.25 2.71
N GLY A 206 21.72 35.39 2.63
CA GLY A 206 21.89 34.02 2.20
C GLY A 206 22.48 33.85 0.81
N TYR A 207 22.03 34.68 -0.14
CA TYR A 207 22.59 34.75 -1.50
C TYR A 207 24.06 35.24 -1.48
N TRP A 208 24.35 36.27 -0.75
CA TRP A 208 25.71 36.83 -0.63
C TRP A 208 26.67 35.82 0.00
N CYS A 209 26.28 35.13 1.07
CA CYS A 209 27.05 34.04 1.69
C CYS A 209 27.33 32.90 0.68
N ALA A 210 26.38 32.58 -0.19
CA ALA A 210 26.58 31.59 -1.23
C ALA A 210 27.61 32.10 -2.28
N ALA A 211 27.51 33.36 -2.69
CA ALA A 211 28.40 33.96 -3.68
C ALA A 211 29.85 34.04 -3.20
N THR A 212 30.08 34.39 -1.92
CA THR A 212 31.42 34.51 -1.35
C THR A 212 32.09 33.17 -1.03
N ALA A 213 31.29 32.15 -0.73
CA ALA A 213 31.79 30.80 -0.40
C ALA A 213 32.15 29.96 -1.64
N HIS A 214 31.90 30.45 -2.86
CA HIS A 214 32.03 29.65 -4.09
C HIS A 214 33.10 30.19 -5.03
N ARG A 215 33.87 29.30 -5.69
CA ARG A 215 34.87 29.68 -6.72
C ARG A 215 34.28 30.30 -7.99
N ALA A 216 32.95 30.23 -8.17
CA ALA A 216 32.24 30.79 -9.34
C ALA A 216 31.63 32.19 -9.10
N VAL A 217 32.35 33.06 -8.40
CA VAL A 217 31.91 34.41 -8.00
C VAL A 217 31.30 35.20 -9.16
N VAL A 218 31.85 35.11 -10.37
CA VAL A 218 31.38 35.84 -11.55
C VAL A 218 29.94 35.48 -11.93
N LEU A 219 29.58 34.18 -11.83
CA LEU A 219 28.25 33.73 -12.20
C LEU A 219 27.18 34.23 -11.20
N TYR A 220 27.53 34.31 -9.92
CA TYR A 220 26.65 34.88 -8.91
C TYR A 220 26.36 36.37 -9.14
N TRP A 221 27.37 37.17 -9.42
CA TRP A 221 27.17 38.59 -9.68
C TRP A 221 26.34 38.85 -10.94
N ARG A 222 26.46 38.01 -11.94
CA ARG A 222 25.68 38.11 -13.18
C ARG A 222 24.21 37.89 -12.97
N ASN A 223 23.85 37.03 -12.01
CA ASN A 223 22.47 36.70 -11.65
C ASN A 223 21.93 37.53 -10.47
N PHE A 224 22.77 38.38 -9.84
CA PHE A 224 22.39 39.16 -8.66
C PHE A 224 21.21 40.10 -8.94
N GLY A 225 21.16 40.78 -10.07
CA GLY A 225 20.05 41.66 -10.44
C GLY A 225 18.70 40.94 -10.48
N ALA A 226 18.66 39.77 -11.10
CA ALA A 226 17.45 38.95 -11.15
C ALA A 226 17.03 38.47 -9.77
N TRP A 227 18.00 38.09 -8.93
CA TRP A 227 17.73 37.67 -7.54
C TRP A 227 17.22 38.83 -6.69
N LEU A 228 17.83 39.98 -6.81
CA LEU A 228 17.42 41.20 -6.09
C LEU A 228 16.00 41.62 -6.43
N ILE A 229 15.65 41.70 -7.73
CA ILE A 229 14.31 42.08 -8.19
C ILE A 229 13.28 41.05 -7.66
N ALA A 230 13.57 39.76 -7.80
CA ALA A 230 12.70 38.72 -7.34
C ALA A 230 12.45 38.79 -5.82
N THR A 231 13.49 39.09 -5.06
CA THR A 231 13.41 39.21 -3.60
C THR A 231 12.62 40.46 -3.18
N ILE A 232 12.81 41.60 -3.87
CA ILE A 232 12.03 42.82 -3.63
C ILE A 232 10.55 42.60 -3.98
N VAL A 233 10.24 41.99 -5.13
CA VAL A 233 8.84 41.71 -5.55
C VAL A 233 8.16 40.80 -4.54
N SER A 234 8.82 39.74 -4.10
CA SER A 234 8.26 38.82 -3.09
C SER A 234 8.11 39.51 -1.71
N GLY A 235 9.02 40.41 -1.34
CA GLY A 235 8.89 41.22 -0.11
C GLY A 235 7.71 42.20 -0.17
N LEU A 236 7.45 42.82 -1.33
CA LEU A 236 6.26 43.64 -1.52
C LEU A 236 4.96 42.83 -1.45
N VAL A 237 4.93 41.66 -2.06
CA VAL A 237 3.75 40.74 -1.94
C VAL A 237 3.56 40.30 -0.51
N LEU A 238 4.63 40.05 0.24
CA LEU A 238 4.55 39.77 1.67
C LEU A 238 3.90 40.93 2.43
N ALA A 239 4.33 42.19 2.16
CA ALA A 239 3.77 43.36 2.79
C ALA A 239 2.27 43.58 2.48
N ILE A 240 1.88 43.41 1.21
CA ILE A 240 0.47 43.47 0.79
C ILE A 240 -0.37 42.38 1.48
N GLY A 241 0.13 41.17 1.54
CA GLY A 241 -0.56 40.06 2.24
C GLY A 241 -0.76 40.34 3.72
N LEU A 242 0.22 40.96 4.37
CA LEU A 242 0.11 41.35 5.79
C LEU A 242 -1.01 42.39 6.01
N ASP A 243 -1.14 43.36 5.12
CA ASP A 243 -2.23 44.33 5.17
C ASP A 243 -3.61 43.65 4.96
N LEU A 244 -3.69 42.70 4.02
CA LEU A 244 -4.90 41.93 3.79
C LEU A 244 -5.27 41.06 5.01
N PHE A 245 -4.30 40.36 5.63
CA PHE A 245 -4.55 39.57 6.85
C PHE A 245 -5.04 40.43 8.00
N GLY A 246 -4.53 41.67 8.14
CA GLY A 246 -4.99 42.65 9.14
C GLY A 246 -6.45 43.09 8.95
N LYS A 247 -6.95 43.05 7.71
CA LYS A 247 -8.32 43.43 7.34
C LYS A 247 -9.31 42.26 7.36
N LEU A 248 -8.83 41.01 7.33
CA LEU A 248 -9.69 39.83 7.39
C LEU A 248 -10.38 39.71 8.75
N ARG A 249 -11.70 39.85 8.75
CA ARG A 249 -12.55 39.65 9.94
C ARG A 249 -13.49 38.49 9.67
N LEU A 250 -13.31 37.39 10.39
CA LEU A 250 -14.17 36.21 10.21
C LEU A 250 -15.45 36.23 11.02
N THR A 251 -15.46 36.95 12.15
CA THR A 251 -16.69 37.14 12.97
C THR A 251 -16.60 38.44 13.80
N PRO A 252 -17.76 39.11 14.09
CA PRO A 252 -17.81 40.21 15.06
C PRO A 252 -17.63 39.65 16.48
N GLY A 253 -16.68 40.16 17.26
CA GLY A 253 -16.59 39.88 18.68
C GLY A 253 -15.18 39.66 19.19
N ASP A 254 -14.54 38.52 18.96
CA ASP A 254 -13.20 38.23 19.48
C ASP A 254 -12.14 38.26 18.36
N GLN A 255 -11.58 39.48 18.12
CA GLN A 255 -10.62 39.71 17.05
C GLN A 255 -9.31 38.94 17.24
N THR A 256 -8.85 38.76 18.47
CA THR A 256 -7.52 38.14 18.74
C THR A 256 -7.50 36.64 18.52
N ASN A 257 -8.54 35.94 18.91
CA ASN A 257 -8.66 34.49 18.66
C ASN A 257 -8.84 34.17 17.17
N ASN A 258 -9.63 34.98 16.47
CA ASN A 258 -9.84 34.87 15.02
C ASN A 258 -8.54 35.04 14.22
N GLN A 259 -7.71 36.01 14.58
CA GLN A 259 -6.44 36.26 13.92
C GLN A 259 -5.42 35.15 14.16
N ALA A 260 -5.33 34.63 15.38
CA ALA A 260 -4.44 33.48 15.69
C ALA A 260 -4.83 32.24 14.90
N GLU A 261 -6.13 32.00 14.72
CA GLU A 261 -6.62 30.85 13.94
C GLU A 261 -6.35 31.00 12.44
N ILE A 262 -6.64 32.17 11.87
CA ILE A 262 -6.31 32.46 10.45
C ILE A 262 -4.83 32.28 10.21
N LEU A 263 -3.98 32.81 11.11
CA LEU A 263 -2.54 32.66 10.99
C LEU A 263 -2.08 31.21 11.19
N ALA A 264 -2.74 30.43 12.07
CA ALA A 264 -2.45 29.03 12.24
C ALA A 264 -2.74 28.22 10.97
N VAL A 265 -3.81 28.55 10.27
CA VAL A 265 -4.24 27.85 9.04
C VAL A 265 -3.45 28.34 7.82
N LEU A 266 -3.49 29.66 7.56
CA LEU A 266 -2.99 30.22 6.29
C LEU A 266 -1.59 30.81 6.39
N GLY A 267 -1.08 31.14 7.59
CA GLY A 267 0.21 31.79 7.77
C GLY A 267 1.37 31.03 7.13
N PRO A 268 1.60 29.74 7.47
CA PRO A 268 2.67 28.94 6.87
C PRO A 268 2.53 28.81 5.35
N LEU A 269 1.30 28.61 4.86
CA LEU A 269 1.04 28.50 3.42
C LEU A 269 1.39 29.79 2.68
N TRP A 270 0.95 30.92 3.21
CA TRP A 270 1.23 32.23 2.62
C TRP A 270 2.73 32.51 2.51
N LEU A 271 3.47 32.26 3.59
CA LEU A 271 4.92 32.50 3.62
C LEU A 271 5.67 31.59 2.62
N ILE A 272 5.21 30.34 2.44
CA ILE A 272 5.75 29.46 1.40
C ILE A 272 5.37 29.96 -0.01
N VAL A 273 4.15 30.44 -0.23
CA VAL A 273 3.73 31.01 -1.52
C VAL A 273 4.60 32.21 -1.89
N VAL A 274 4.89 33.10 -0.95
CA VAL A 274 5.81 34.22 -1.14
C VAL A 274 7.22 33.78 -1.56
N ASN A 275 7.72 32.71 -0.91
CA ASN A 275 9.02 32.15 -1.27
C ASN A 275 9.02 31.42 -2.64
N VAL A 276 7.92 30.78 -3.00
CA VAL A 276 7.73 30.19 -4.35
C VAL A 276 7.68 31.27 -5.41
N LEU A 277 6.98 32.39 -5.15
CA LEU A 277 6.95 33.53 -6.02
C LEU A 277 8.36 34.10 -6.27
N GLN A 278 9.17 34.24 -5.20
CA GLN A 278 10.57 34.67 -5.33
C GLN A 278 11.34 33.75 -6.29
N SER A 279 11.23 32.44 -6.12
CA SER A 279 11.91 31.48 -7.00
C SER A 279 11.41 31.57 -8.45
N THR A 280 10.11 31.78 -8.65
CA THR A 280 9.47 31.89 -9.97
C THR A 280 9.95 33.16 -10.70
N VAL A 281 9.92 34.30 -10.04
CA VAL A 281 10.37 35.59 -10.60
C VAL A 281 11.86 35.54 -10.90
N HIS A 282 12.69 34.96 -10.00
CA HIS A 282 14.11 34.77 -10.24
C HIS A 282 14.39 34.00 -11.53
N VAL A 283 13.70 32.87 -11.72
CA VAL A 283 13.83 32.03 -12.93
C VAL A 283 13.38 32.81 -14.19
N ALA A 284 12.27 33.55 -14.10
CA ALA A 284 11.72 34.30 -15.24
C ALA A 284 12.67 35.41 -15.72
N LEU A 285 13.44 36.01 -14.83
CA LEU A 285 14.37 37.11 -15.15
C LEU A 285 15.76 36.65 -15.64
N ARG A 286 16.05 35.33 -15.58
CA ARG A 286 17.34 34.79 -16.04
C ARG A 286 17.33 34.58 -17.56
N LYS A 287 18.30 35.18 -18.25
CA LYS A 287 18.43 35.15 -19.72
C LYS A 287 19.31 34.00 -20.25
N GLU A 288 20.02 33.27 -19.40
CA GLU A 288 21.03 32.32 -19.81
C GLU A 288 20.54 30.92 -20.09
N ALA A 289 20.99 30.36 -21.23
CA ALA A 289 20.46 29.09 -21.77
C ALA A 289 21.15 27.84 -21.25
N ARG A 290 22.42 27.86 -20.82
CA ARG A 290 23.16 26.66 -20.42
C ARG A 290 22.85 26.27 -18.98
N LEU A 291 22.21 25.15 -18.76
CA LEU A 291 21.72 24.62 -17.46
C LEU A 291 20.50 25.36 -16.87
N ALA A 292 19.92 26.38 -17.55
CA ALA A 292 18.74 27.07 -17.04
C ALA A 292 17.53 26.16 -16.84
N ASP A 293 17.37 25.14 -17.69
CA ASP A 293 16.26 24.19 -17.60
C ASP A 293 16.43 23.25 -16.41
N LEU A 294 17.65 22.82 -16.07
CA LEU A 294 17.93 22.02 -14.87
C LEU A 294 17.68 22.83 -13.60
N ASP A 295 18.05 24.10 -13.56
CA ASP A 295 17.76 24.99 -12.43
C ASP A 295 16.25 25.21 -12.27
N ARG A 296 15.51 25.37 -13.38
CA ARG A 296 14.04 25.52 -13.39
C ARG A 296 13.38 24.29 -12.80
N GLU A 297 13.75 23.11 -13.27
CA GLU A 297 13.19 21.83 -12.77
C GLU A 297 13.54 21.61 -11.29
N TRP A 298 14.79 21.90 -10.90
CA TRP A 298 15.23 21.75 -9.51
C TRP A 298 14.47 22.69 -8.56
N LEU A 299 14.32 23.98 -8.93
CA LEU A 299 13.56 24.95 -8.15
C LEU A 299 12.06 24.63 -8.12
N ALA A 300 11.50 24.13 -9.24
CA ALA A 300 10.10 23.69 -9.30
C ALA A 300 9.84 22.52 -8.34
N ARG A 301 10.71 21.50 -8.31
CA ARG A 301 10.62 20.39 -7.36
C ARG A 301 10.76 20.81 -5.91
N LEU A 302 11.71 21.70 -5.61
CA LEU A 302 11.87 22.26 -4.28
C LEU A 302 10.63 23.05 -3.85
N SER A 303 10.09 23.89 -4.75
CA SER A 303 8.88 24.67 -4.52
C SER A 303 7.65 23.78 -4.31
N ALA A 304 7.47 22.76 -5.16
CA ALA A 304 6.39 21.78 -5.02
C ALA A 304 6.45 21.03 -3.68
N THR A 305 7.66 20.67 -3.23
CA THR A 305 7.86 20.00 -1.93
C THR A 305 7.42 20.87 -0.77
N LYS A 306 7.83 22.14 -0.74
CA LYS A 306 7.46 23.10 0.32
C LYS A 306 5.97 23.42 0.29
N LEU A 307 5.44 23.68 -0.90
CA LEU A 307 4.03 24.01 -1.10
C LEU A 307 3.11 22.85 -0.69
N LYS A 308 3.46 21.61 -1.05
CA LYS A 308 2.71 20.41 -0.64
C LYS A 308 2.60 20.32 0.88
N VAL A 309 3.69 20.49 1.63
CA VAL A 309 3.67 20.43 3.10
C VAL A 309 2.82 21.54 3.68
N ALA A 310 3.00 22.79 3.22
CA ALA A 310 2.27 23.94 3.73
C ALA A 310 0.75 23.87 3.39
N ALA A 311 0.40 23.43 2.19
CA ALA A 311 -0.99 23.24 1.78
C ALA A 311 -1.67 22.09 2.55
N THR A 312 -0.98 20.96 2.74
CA THR A 312 -1.48 19.85 3.56
C THR A 312 -1.73 20.33 4.99
N TRP A 313 -0.80 21.10 5.57
CA TRP A 313 -1.00 21.70 6.88
C TRP A 313 -2.21 22.63 6.91
N ALA A 314 -2.35 23.52 5.94
CA ALA A 314 -3.45 24.48 5.91
C ALA A 314 -4.83 23.78 5.84
N VAL A 315 -4.96 22.78 4.97
CA VAL A 315 -6.18 21.96 4.86
C VAL A 315 -6.46 21.22 6.17
N PHE A 316 -5.44 20.57 6.73
CA PHE A 316 -5.55 19.83 7.98
C PHE A 316 -5.93 20.75 9.16
N ALA A 317 -5.19 21.85 9.35
CA ALA A 317 -5.46 22.82 10.42
C ALA A 317 -6.85 23.47 10.27
N PHE A 318 -7.29 23.75 9.04
CA PHE A 318 -8.64 24.24 8.77
C PHE A 318 -9.70 23.26 9.32
N PHE A 319 -9.65 21.98 8.96
CA PHE A 319 -10.60 21.00 9.46
C PHE A 319 -10.50 20.80 10.99
N CYS A 320 -9.29 20.81 11.56
CA CYS A 320 -9.11 20.68 13.02
C CYS A 320 -9.74 21.82 13.82
N LEU A 321 -9.65 23.06 13.30
CA LEU A 321 -10.02 24.27 14.04
C LEU A 321 -11.41 24.80 13.68
N SER A 322 -12.00 24.40 12.55
CA SER A 322 -13.30 24.94 12.08
C SER A 322 -14.51 24.35 12.77
N MET A 323 -14.41 23.15 13.36
CA MET A 323 -15.59 22.44 13.88
C MET A 323 -16.21 23.14 15.09
N GLU A 324 -15.38 23.75 15.94
CA GLU A 324 -15.87 24.53 17.10
C GLU A 324 -16.81 25.67 16.66
N ARG A 325 -16.51 26.32 15.53
CA ARG A 325 -17.35 27.38 14.95
C ARG A 325 -18.60 26.86 14.27
N LEU A 326 -18.49 25.75 13.53
CA LEU A 326 -19.62 25.12 12.87
C LEU A 326 -20.62 24.57 13.88
N ALA A 327 -20.16 23.99 14.98
CA ALA A 327 -21.01 23.53 16.07
C ALA A 327 -21.73 24.70 16.76
N PHE A 328 -21.04 25.83 16.95
CA PHE A 328 -21.63 27.04 17.50
C PHE A 328 -22.64 27.72 16.55
N ALA A 329 -22.32 27.78 15.25
CA ALA A 329 -23.19 28.35 14.22
C ALA A 329 -24.45 27.51 13.96
N ALA A 330 -24.39 26.20 14.14
CA ALA A 330 -25.49 25.27 13.97
C ALA A 330 -26.49 25.24 15.17
N GLY A 331 -26.31 26.13 16.15
CA GLY A 331 -27.26 26.30 17.23
C GLY A 331 -27.61 25.05 18.02
N HIS A 332 -26.58 24.43 18.62
CA HIS A 332 -26.73 23.25 19.50
C HIS A 332 -27.47 22.04 18.90
N VAL A 333 -27.43 21.83 17.59
CA VAL A 333 -27.77 20.53 17.01
C VAL A 333 -26.65 19.56 17.41
N VAL A 334 -26.76 19.06 18.62
CA VAL A 334 -26.03 17.91 19.10
C VAL A 334 -26.51 16.73 18.26
N TRP A 335 -25.84 16.47 17.15
CA TRP A 335 -25.95 15.14 16.55
C TRP A 335 -25.62 14.17 17.68
N PRO A 336 -26.51 13.20 17.95
CA PRO A 336 -26.23 12.25 19.01
C PRO A 336 -24.89 11.63 18.70
N PHE A 337 -23.88 11.95 19.51
CA PHE A 337 -22.48 11.56 19.25
C PHE A 337 -22.33 10.02 19.14
N TRP A 338 -23.30 9.24 19.62
CA TRP A 338 -23.40 7.79 19.44
C TRP A 338 -23.79 7.38 18.00
N ALA A 339 -24.40 8.26 17.21
CA ALA A 339 -24.74 7.96 15.82
C ALA A 339 -23.48 7.98 14.90
N VAL A 340 -22.50 8.80 15.24
CA VAL A 340 -21.25 8.90 14.45
C VAL A 340 -20.46 7.58 14.45
N PRO A 341 -20.19 6.90 15.57
CA PRO A 341 -19.58 5.58 15.57
C PRO A 341 -20.39 4.55 14.79
N ILE A 342 -21.73 4.56 14.92
CA ILE A 342 -22.60 3.61 14.21
C ILE A 342 -22.56 3.86 12.70
N VAL A 343 -22.72 5.11 12.25
CA VAL A 343 -22.63 5.47 10.83
C VAL A 343 -21.22 5.15 10.30
N THR A 344 -20.19 5.46 11.07
CA THR A 344 -18.80 5.17 10.70
C THR A 344 -18.53 3.67 10.63
N PHE A 345 -19.07 2.92 11.60
CA PHE A 345 -18.89 1.46 11.69
C PHE A 345 -19.61 0.71 10.56
N VAL A 346 -20.77 1.20 10.11
CA VAL A 346 -21.53 0.61 9.01
C VAL A 346 -21.05 1.13 7.65
N ALA A 347 -20.81 2.43 7.53
CA ALA A 347 -20.42 3.06 6.26
C ALA A 347 -19.02 2.66 5.80
N GLY A 348 -18.07 2.42 6.71
CA GLY A 348 -16.69 2.09 6.35
C GLY A 348 -16.56 0.74 5.65
N PRO A 349 -17.00 -0.38 6.26
CA PRO A 349 -16.98 -1.70 5.62
C PRO A 349 -17.82 -1.77 4.35
N THR A 350 -19.00 -1.12 4.33
CA THR A 350 -19.84 -1.05 3.12
C THR A 350 -19.18 -0.22 2.03
N ALA A 351 -18.51 0.88 2.34
CA ALA A 351 -17.74 1.66 1.37
C ALA A 351 -16.51 0.89 0.85
N ALA A 352 -15.82 0.14 1.70
CA ALA A 352 -14.70 -0.71 1.28
C ALA A 352 -15.17 -1.87 0.39
N TRP A 353 -16.28 -2.51 0.74
CA TRP A 353 -16.91 -3.58 -0.05
C TRP A 353 -17.49 -3.06 -1.37
N LEU A 354 -18.25 -1.95 -1.35
CA LEU A 354 -18.73 -1.27 -2.54
C LEU A 354 -17.57 -0.82 -3.41
N GLY A 355 -16.48 -0.31 -2.82
CA GLY A 355 -15.28 0.08 -3.54
C GLY A 355 -14.72 -1.07 -4.37
N LYS A 356 -14.56 -2.26 -3.78
CA LYS A 356 -14.10 -3.44 -4.51
C LYS A 356 -15.07 -3.84 -5.62
N GLN A 357 -16.37 -3.92 -5.33
CA GLN A 357 -17.39 -4.27 -6.33
C GLN A 357 -17.47 -3.26 -7.49
N VAL A 358 -17.30 -1.99 -7.19
CA VAL A 358 -17.30 -0.93 -8.19
C VAL A 358 -16.07 -1.01 -9.08
N PHE A 359 -14.88 -1.24 -8.51
CA PHE A 359 -13.66 -1.37 -9.31
C PHE A 359 -13.68 -2.62 -10.19
N THR A 360 -14.12 -3.77 -9.69
CA THR A 360 -14.25 -4.98 -10.50
C THR A 360 -15.32 -4.85 -11.59
N ARG A 361 -16.42 -4.12 -11.33
CA ARG A 361 -17.48 -3.88 -12.36
C ARG A 361 -17.12 -2.75 -13.32
N VAL A 362 -16.33 -1.75 -12.92
CA VAL A 362 -15.88 -0.68 -13.82
C VAL A 362 -14.96 -1.25 -14.91
N ASP A 363 -14.07 -2.18 -14.57
CA ASP A 363 -13.24 -2.86 -15.55
C ASP A 363 -14.07 -3.77 -16.48
N ALA A 364 -15.10 -4.44 -15.96
CA ALA A 364 -16.04 -5.26 -16.74
C ALA A 364 -17.06 -4.46 -17.57
N MET A 365 -17.44 -3.24 -17.13
CA MET A 365 -18.46 -2.39 -17.77
C MET A 365 -17.87 -1.33 -18.71
N ALA A 366 -16.59 -1.31 -18.97
CA ALA A 366 -15.93 -0.35 -19.86
C ALA A 366 -16.51 -0.34 -21.29
N GLY A 367 -17.41 -1.29 -21.61
CA GLY A 367 -18.09 -1.42 -22.90
C GLY A 367 -19.52 -0.85 -23.01
N SER A 368 -20.28 -0.60 -21.93
CA SER A 368 -21.72 -0.31 -22.09
C SER A 368 -22.38 0.78 -21.23
N ALA A 369 -21.72 1.35 -20.21
CA ALA A 369 -22.32 2.40 -19.37
C ALA A 369 -21.29 3.42 -18.84
N ALA A 370 -20.68 4.17 -19.76
CA ALA A 370 -19.59 5.12 -19.46
C ALA A 370 -19.96 6.21 -18.44
N GLY A 371 -21.23 6.51 -18.21
CA GLY A 371 -21.66 7.58 -17.30
C GLY A 371 -21.67 7.17 -15.83
N THR A 372 -22.28 6.05 -15.50
CA THR A 372 -22.43 5.56 -14.11
C THR A 372 -21.10 5.05 -13.55
N ALA A 373 -20.28 4.40 -14.37
CA ALA A 373 -18.94 3.96 -14.00
C ALA A 373 -18.00 5.13 -13.66
N LYS A 374 -18.03 6.22 -14.44
CA LYS A 374 -17.29 7.45 -14.15
C LYS A 374 -17.78 8.13 -12.87
N LEU A 375 -19.10 8.20 -12.64
CA LEU A 375 -19.67 8.81 -11.45
C LEU A 375 -19.25 8.05 -10.17
N LEU A 376 -19.23 6.72 -10.23
CA LEU A 376 -18.77 5.88 -9.10
C LEU A 376 -17.25 5.95 -8.89
N ALA A 377 -16.47 6.00 -9.97
CA ALA A 377 -15.01 6.14 -9.89
C ALA A 377 -14.56 7.44 -9.21
N TRP A 378 -15.33 8.53 -9.34
CA TRP A 378 -15.08 9.79 -8.63
C TRP A 378 -15.81 9.88 -7.27
N GLY A 379 -16.96 9.25 -7.13
CA GLY A 379 -17.80 9.30 -5.93
C GLY A 379 -17.12 8.64 -4.72
N LEU A 380 -16.47 7.49 -4.90
CA LEU A 380 -15.83 6.77 -3.80
C LEU A 380 -14.63 7.53 -3.20
N PRO A 381 -13.68 8.05 -4.02
CA PRO A 381 -12.63 8.93 -3.54
C PRO A 381 -13.16 10.17 -2.81
N LEU A 382 -14.21 10.81 -3.34
CA LEU A 382 -14.83 11.96 -2.71
C LEU A 382 -15.43 11.62 -1.34
N LEU A 383 -16.15 10.49 -1.25
CA LEU A 383 -16.72 10.01 0.02
C LEU A 383 -15.63 9.73 1.05
N GLY A 384 -14.50 9.14 0.63
CA GLY A 384 -13.34 8.89 1.49
C GLY A 384 -12.70 10.18 2.02
N VAL A 385 -12.57 11.20 1.17
CA VAL A 385 -12.08 12.53 1.60
C VAL A 385 -13.04 13.19 2.58
N LEU A 386 -14.35 13.17 2.30
CA LEU A 386 -15.38 13.72 3.19
C LEU A 386 -15.40 12.99 4.54
N PHE A 387 -15.24 11.67 4.52
CA PHE A 387 -15.13 10.87 5.74
C PHE A 387 -13.87 11.24 6.55
N ALA A 388 -12.71 11.34 5.92
CA ALA A 388 -11.47 11.74 6.60
C ALA A 388 -11.58 13.16 7.18
N ALA A 389 -12.14 14.10 6.43
CA ALA A 389 -12.39 15.47 6.90
C ALA A 389 -13.35 15.47 8.11
N GLY A 390 -14.47 14.75 8.03
CA GLY A 390 -15.43 14.60 9.14
C GLY A 390 -14.80 13.97 10.38
N LEU A 391 -13.94 12.95 10.23
CA LEU A 391 -13.22 12.34 11.34
C LEU A 391 -12.26 13.33 12.01
N ILE A 392 -11.50 14.09 11.23
CA ILE A 392 -10.56 15.11 11.74
C ILE A 392 -11.35 16.20 12.49
N MET A 393 -12.47 16.68 11.93
CA MET A 393 -13.34 17.67 12.55
C MET A 393 -13.91 17.18 13.88
N LEU A 394 -14.41 15.92 13.91
CA LEU A 394 -14.94 15.31 15.13
C LEU A 394 -13.87 15.19 16.21
N LEU A 395 -12.66 14.70 15.86
CA LEU A 395 -11.55 14.60 16.82
C LEU A 395 -11.11 15.98 17.31
N GLY A 396 -11.08 16.98 16.44
CA GLY A 396 -10.79 18.38 16.82
C GLY A 396 -11.80 18.91 17.84
N TYR A 397 -13.10 18.68 17.59
CA TYR A 397 -14.19 19.07 18.50
C TYR A 397 -14.09 18.36 19.86
N LEU A 398 -14.00 17.02 19.86
CA LEU A 398 -13.90 16.24 21.10
C LEU A 398 -12.66 16.62 21.92
N LEU A 399 -11.52 16.82 21.25
CA LEU A 399 -10.30 17.23 21.92
C LEU A 399 -10.41 18.65 22.51
N SER A 400 -11.07 19.59 21.82
CA SER A 400 -11.32 20.92 22.35
C SER A 400 -12.18 20.89 23.61
N GLN A 401 -13.21 20.01 23.66
CA GLN A 401 -14.04 19.81 24.86
C GLN A 401 -13.24 19.22 26.03
N VAL A 402 -12.44 18.17 25.76
CA VAL A 402 -11.57 17.54 26.77
C VAL A 402 -10.54 18.54 27.30
N LEU A 403 -9.91 19.33 26.43
CA LEU A 403 -8.97 20.36 26.86
C LEU A 403 -9.65 21.44 27.66
N GLY A 404 -10.88 21.85 27.30
CA GLY A 404 -11.68 22.79 28.07
C GLY A 404 -11.95 22.30 29.51
N ILE A 405 -12.29 21.02 29.66
CA ILE A 405 -12.49 20.39 30.98
C ILE A 405 -11.18 20.33 31.77
N LEU A 406 -10.09 19.90 31.14
CA LEU A 406 -8.77 19.81 31.79
C LEU A 406 -8.20 21.18 32.20
N GLN A 407 -8.57 22.24 31.51
CA GLN A 407 -8.08 23.59 31.75
C GLN A 407 -8.98 24.37 32.70
N ALA A 408 -10.24 23.96 32.89
CA ALA A 408 -11.21 24.66 33.74
C ALA A 408 -10.76 24.97 35.20
N PRO A 409 -9.98 24.09 35.87
CA PRO A 409 -9.51 24.37 37.23
C PRO A 409 -8.36 25.37 37.30
N PHE A 410 -7.76 25.76 36.16
CA PHE A 410 -6.61 26.65 36.13
C PHE A 410 -6.99 28.09 35.76
N PRO A 411 -6.25 29.11 36.22
CA PRO A 411 -6.50 30.47 35.79
C PRO A 411 -6.33 30.61 34.26
N PRO A 412 -7.07 31.51 33.59
CA PRO A 412 -7.03 31.68 32.15
C PRO A 412 -5.76 32.37 31.66
N ILE A 413 -4.62 31.86 32.09
CA ILE A 413 -3.28 32.29 31.66
C ILE A 413 -2.84 31.42 30.50
N GLY A 414 -2.61 32.02 29.33
CA GLY A 414 -2.25 31.32 28.10
C GLY A 414 -1.06 30.37 28.23
N GLY A 415 -0.09 30.68 29.10
CA GLY A 415 1.05 29.80 29.40
C GLY A 415 0.67 28.50 30.11
N VAL A 416 -0.32 28.53 30.99
CA VAL A 416 -0.84 27.30 31.65
C VAL A 416 -1.58 26.42 30.65
N PHE A 417 -2.38 27.01 29.78
CA PHE A 417 -3.06 26.27 28.72
C PHE A 417 -2.09 25.57 27.78
N LEU A 418 -1.04 26.27 27.37
CA LEU A 418 0.01 25.71 26.54
C LEU A 418 0.73 24.56 27.27
N LEU A 419 1.04 24.72 28.55
CA LEU A 419 1.69 23.67 29.36
C LEU A 419 0.85 22.38 29.41
N VAL A 420 -0.45 22.49 29.70
CA VAL A 420 -1.36 21.32 29.72
C VAL A 420 -1.37 20.61 28.37
N GLN A 421 -1.46 21.37 27.28
CA GLN A 421 -1.43 20.80 25.93
C GLN A 421 -0.10 20.12 25.60
N LEU A 422 1.03 20.70 26.00
CA LEU A 422 2.36 20.12 25.81
C LEU A 422 2.57 18.85 26.65
N ILE A 423 2.07 18.82 27.87
CA ILE A 423 2.08 17.60 28.71
C ILE A 423 1.27 16.50 28.01
N LEU A 424 0.06 16.80 27.57
CA LEU A 424 -0.78 15.83 26.86
C LEU A 424 -0.09 15.33 25.57
N ALA A 425 0.50 16.22 24.77
CA ALA A 425 1.27 15.85 23.59
C ALA A 425 2.46 14.94 23.94
N SER A 426 3.18 15.24 25.04
CA SER A 426 4.31 14.43 25.50
C SER A 426 3.87 13.03 25.96
N VAL A 427 2.75 12.92 26.66
CA VAL A 427 2.15 11.64 27.05
C VAL A 427 1.77 10.83 25.81
N LEU A 428 1.15 11.46 24.80
CA LEU A 428 0.78 10.79 23.55
C LEU A 428 2.02 10.30 22.79
N VAL A 429 3.08 11.09 22.71
CA VAL A 429 4.36 10.67 22.09
C VAL A 429 4.94 9.47 22.83
N TRP A 430 4.91 9.48 24.17
CA TRP A 430 5.36 8.36 24.99
C TRP A 430 4.51 7.11 24.73
N LEU A 431 3.18 7.22 24.70
CA LEU A 431 2.25 6.13 24.36
C LEU A 431 2.56 5.55 22.98
N ILE A 432 2.67 6.41 21.96
CA ILE A 432 2.97 6.00 20.57
C ILE A 432 4.29 5.19 20.52
N ARG A 433 5.34 5.67 21.18
CA ARG A 433 6.63 4.96 21.21
C ARG A 433 6.53 3.64 21.95
N HIS A 434 5.80 3.62 23.08
CA HIS A 434 5.64 2.44 23.90
C HIS A 434 4.84 1.36 23.19
N GLU A 435 3.72 1.71 22.60
CA GLU A 435 2.82 0.78 21.89
C GLU A 435 3.41 0.31 20.56
N SER A 436 4.13 1.16 19.83
CA SER A 436 4.70 0.82 18.51
C SER A 436 5.58 -0.44 18.53
N GLY A 437 6.32 -0.66 19.62
CA GLY A 437 7.16 -1.86 19.79
C GLY A 437 6.41 -3.10 20.26
N ARG A 438 5.15 -2.97 20.72
CA ARG A 438 4.32 -4.06 21.26
C ARG A 438 3.27 -4.57 20.30
N ILE A 439 2.90 -3.73 19.32
CA ILE A 439 1.86 -4.06 18.34
C ILE A 439 2.42 -5.04 17.31
N ASN A 440 1.86 -6.26 17.29
CA ASN A 440 2.04 -7.20 16.19
C ASN A 440 0.94 -6.97 15.15
N VAL A 441 1.27 -6.17 14.12
CA VAL A 441 0.33 -5.73 13.07
C VAL A 441 -0.35 -6.90 12.34
N ASN A 442 0.32 -8.04 12.19
CA ASN A 442 -0.23 -9.21 11.50
C ASN A 442 -1.25 -9.96 12.38
N ARG A 443 -1.08 -9.97 13.72
CA ARG A 443 -2.05 -10.62 14.64
C ARG A 443 -3.35 -9.85 14.79
N PHE A 444 -3.30 -8.53 14.71
CA PHE A 444 -4.49 -7.68 14.84
C PHE A 444 -5.19 -7.39 13.51
N SER A 445 -4.62 -7.83 12.39
CA SER A 445 -5.29 -7.77 11.08
C SER A 445 -6.24 -8.97 10.91
N MET A 446 -7.03 -8.93 9.85
CA MET A 446 -7.88 -10.07 9.46
C MET A 446 -7.07 -11.27 8.95
N HIS A 447 -5.75 -11.10 8.72
CA HIS A 447 -4.83 -12.16 8.27
C HIS A 447 -4.91 -13.42 9.15
N GLY A 448 -4.85 -13.25 10.49
CA GLY A 448 -4.88 -14.38 11.42
C GLY A 448 -6.19 -15.14 11.39
N VAL A 449 -7.33 -14.47 11.25
CA VAL A 449 -8.66 -15.08 11.15
C VAL A 449 -8.77 -15.87 9.85
N TYR A 450 -8.38 -15.26 8.74
CA TYR A 450 -8.40 -15.88 7.41
C TYR A 450 -7.48 -17.10 7.36
N ARG A 451 -6.25 -16.98 7.86
CA ARG A 451 -5.28 -18.08 7.97
C ARG A 451 -5.86 -19.29 8.70
N ASN A 452 -6.46 -19.09 9.87
CA ASN A 452 -6.98 -20.20 10.66
C ASN A 452 -8.12 -20.93 9.94
N ARG A 453 -9.01 -20.21 9.26
CA ARG A 453 -10.11 -20.79 8.49
C ARG A 453 -9.62 -21.57 7.28
N LEU A 454 -8.69 -21.02 6.51
CA LEU A 454 -8.04 -21.73 5.40
C LEU A 454 -7.25 -22.96 5.88
N THR A 455 -6.56 -22.85 7.02
CA THR A 455 -5.82 -23.98 7.61
C THR A 455 -6.77 -25.14 7.92
N ARG A 456 -7.89 -24.87 8.58
CA ARG A 456 -8.90 -25.87 8.93
C ARG A 456 -9.46 -26.55 7.69
N ALA A 457 -9.86 -25.75 6.69
CA ALA A 457 -10.57 -26.25 5.51
C ALA A 457 -9.67 -26.98 4.51
N PHE A 458 -8.49 -26.46 4.24
CA PHE A 458 -7.60 -27.02 3.21
C PHE A 458 -6.49 -27.90 3.79
N LEU A 459 -5.70 -27.39 4.74
CA LEU A 459 -4.59 -28.17 5.27
C LEU A 459 -5.08 -29.29 6.20
N GLY A 460 -6.13 -29.02 6.97
CA GLY A 460 -6.82 -30.04 7.78
C GLY A 460 -7.39 -31.18 6.94
N ALA A 461 -8.01 -30.88 5.79
CA ALA A 461 -8.57 -31.89 4.88
C ALA A 461 -7.52 -32.84 4.28
N ALA A 462 -6.25 -32.42 4.20
CA ALA A 462 -5.15 -33.29 3.73
C ALA A 462 -4.65 -34.29 4.77
N ARG A 463 -5.15 -34.24 6.02
CA ARG A 463 -4.67 -35.07 7.12
C ARG A 463 -5.70 -36.15 7.47
N THR A 464 -5.27 -37.39 7.49
CA THR A 464 -6.09 -38.55 7.86
C THR A 464 -6.26 -38.69 9.38
N THR A 465 -5.32 -38.20 10.19
CA THR A 465 -5.35 -38.27 11.64
C THR A 465 -5.33 -36.85 12.22
N ARG A 466 -6.48 -36.33 12.59
CA ARG A 466 -6.64 -35.04 13.26
C ARG A 466 -7.14 -35.22 14.68
N ALA A 467 -6.71 -34.33 15.57
CA ALA A 467 -7.19 -34.18 16.93
C ALA A 467 -7.64 -32.75 17.17
N PRO A 468 -8.70 -32.28 16.49
CA PRO A 468 -9.15 -30.91 16.61
C PRO A 468 -9.73 -30.61 17.98
N ASP A 469 -9.52 -29.40 18.48
CA ASP A 469 -10.22 -28.91 19.65
C ASP A 469 -11.76 -28.97 19.41
N PRO A 470 -12.52 -29.61 20.28
CA PRO A 470 -13.96 -29.85 20.06
C PRO A 470 -14.79 -28.54 19.96
N PHE A 471 -14.31 -27.46 20.56
CA PHE A 471 -15.03 -26.19 20.58
C PHE A 471 -14.73 -25.34 19.36
N THR A 472 -13.47 -25.34 18.89
CA THR A 472 -13.02 -24.45 17.81
C THR A 472 -12.85 -25.16 16.46
N GLY A 473 -12.73 -26.48 16.46
CA GLY A 473 -12.44 -27.28 15.27
C GLY A 473 -11.00 -27.13 14.73
N PHE A 474 -10.12 -26.42 15.44
CA PHE A 474 -8.74 -26.24 15.02
C PHE A 474 -7.79 -27.27 15.63
N ASP A 475 -6.89 -27.82 14.81
CA ASP A 475 -5.78 -28.66 15.23
C ASP A 475 -4.46 -27.91 14.98
N PRO A 476 -3.63 -27.63 15.99
CA PRO A 476 -2.34 -26.96 15.81
C PRO A 476 -1.40 -27.65 14.81
N ASN A 477 -1.54 -28.95 14.64
CA ASN A 477 -0.72 -29.74 13.72
C ASN A 477 -1.15 -29.62 12.24
N ASP A 478 -2.27 -28.94 11.94
CA ASP A 478 -2.69 -28.68 10.56
C ASP A 478 -1.81 -27.64 9.85
N ASN A 479 -0.93 -26.92 10.59
CA ASN A 479 -0.09 -25.85 10.05
C ASN A 479 1.42 -26.18 10.08
N PRO A 480 1.94 -27.00 9.17
CA PRO A 480 3.36 -27.32 9.10
C PRO A 480 4.20 -26.12 8.64
N ARG A 481 5.50 -26.17 8.92
CA ARG A 481 6.47 -25.23 8.35
C ARG A 481 6.68 -25.53 6.87
N MET A 482 6.91 -24.46 6.05
CA MET A 482 7.23 -24.65 4.62
C MET A 482 8.40 -25.61 4.39
N THR A 483 9.41 -25.58 5.27
CA THR A 483 10.57 -26.47 5.22
C THR A 483 10.22 -27.94 5.41
N ALA A 484 9.14 -28.25 6.14
CA ALA A 484 8.68 -29.62 6.35
C ALA A 484 8.13 -30.28 5.07
N LEU A 485 7.87 -29.50 4.02
CA LEU A 485 7.49 -30.02 2.71
C LEU A 485 8.64 -30.65 1.94
N MET A 486 9.89 -30.47 2.38
CA MET A 486 11.07 -31.08 1.77
C MET A 486 11.33 -32.47 2.38
N PRO A 487 11.48 -33.52 1.56
CA PRO A 487 11.87 -34.84 2.06
C PRO A 487 13.34 -34.83 2.53
N ALA A 488 13.69 -35.73 3.43
CA ALA A 488 15.05 -35.85 3.99
C ALA A 488 16.17 -36.04 2.96
N GLY A 489 15.84 -36.50 1.74
CA GLY A 489 16.80 -36.67 0.63
C GLY A 489 16.98 -35.46 -0.29
N GLY A 490 16.35 -34.32 -0.01
CA GLY A 490 16.57 -33.04 -0.71
C GLY A 490 15.91 -32.88 -2.08
N ALA A 491 15.60 -33.92 -2.81
CA ALA A 491 14.94 -33.86 -4.13
C ALA A 491 13.43 -34.13 -4.01
N ARG A 492 12.60 -33.16 -4.47
CA ARG A 492 11.16 -33.34 -4.48
C ARG A 492 10.59 -32.98 -5.86
N LYS A 493 9.74 -33.84 -6.40
CA LYS A 493 8.82 -33.49 -7.49
C LYS A 493 7.69 -32.62 -6.98
N LEU A 494 7.09 -31.83 -7.84
CA LEU A 494 6.09 -30.81 -7.47
C LEU A 494 6.63 -29.87 -6.38
N PHE A 495 7.85 -29.35 -6.60
CA PHE A 495 8.43 -28.35 -5.69
C PHE A 495 7.53 -27.12 -5.63
N HIS A 496 6.95 -26.88 -4.46
CA HIS A 496 5.91 -25.85 -4.32
C HIS A 496 6.50 -24.43 -4.32
N VAL A 497 6.05 -23.62 -5.25
CA VAL A 497 6.36 -22.19 -5.37
C VAL A 497 5.08 -21.41 -5.14
N ILE A 498 4.95 -20.81 -3.97
CA ILE A 498 3.82 -19.94 -3.63
C ILE A 498 4.18 -18.52 -4.06
N ASN A 499 3.42 -17.98 -5.02
CA ASN A 499 3.60 -16.63 -5.51
C ASN A 499 2.78 -15.65 -4.66
N VAL A 500 3.43 -14.57 -4.25
CA VAL A 500 2.85 -13.46 -3.51
C VAL A 500 3.33 -12.14 -4.11
N THR A 501 2.63 -11.06 -3.86
CA THR A 501 2.98 -9.74 -4.36
C THR A 501 3.71 -8.92 -3.31
N LEU A 502 4.86 -8.39 -3.67
CA LEU A 502 5.56 -7.32 -2.97
C LEU A 502 4.95 -5.97 -3.39
N ASN A 503 4.32 -5.26 -2.46
CA ASN A 503 3.69 -3.98 -2.72
C ASN A 503 4.68 -2.82 -2.65
N LEU A 504 4.71 -1.98 -3.71
CA LEU A 504 5.69 -0.92 -3.94
C LEU A 504 5.02 0.39 -4.35
N THR A 505 4.07 0.87 -3.53
CA THR A 505 3.28 2.07 -3.84
C THR A 505 4.09 3.36 -3.84
N SER A 506 5.28 3.36 -3.20
CA SER A 506 6.20 4.51 -3.09
C SER A 506 7.64 4.10 -3.38
N SER A 507 7.88 3.34 -4.45
CA SER A 507 9.24 2.98 -4.86
C SER A 507 9.98 4.16 -5.50
N SER A 508 11.28 4.24 -5.26
CA SER A 508 12.17 5.20 -5.95
C SER A 508 12.43 4.83 -7.42
N ARG A 509 12.13 3.60 -7.84
CA ARG A 509 12.31 3.11 -9.21
C ARG A 509 11.13 3.51 -10.08
N THR A 510 11.37 4.38 -11.07
CA THR A 510 10.34 4.93 -11.96
C THR A 510 9.56 3.84 -12.71
N ALA A 511 10.23 2.76 -13.13
CA ALA A 511 9.60 1.62 -13.82
C ALA A 511 8.50 0.93 -12.97
N TRP A 512 8.56 1.02 -11.65
CA TRP A 512 7.60 0.40 -10.75
C TRP A 512 6.47 1.33 -10.31
N ASN A 513 6.57 2.63 -10.58
CA ASN A 513 5.54 3.62 -10.18
C ASN A 513 4.16 3.34 -10.78
N GLN A 514 4.08 2.71 -11.95
CA GLN A 514 2.82 2.30 -12.55
C GLN A 514 2.35 0.96 -12.01
N ARG A 515 3.23 -0.05 -11.96
CA ARG A 515 2.89 -1.39 -11.49
C ARG A 515 2.60 -1.44 -9.99
N LYS A 516 3.31 -0.63 -9.19
CA LYS A 516 3.24 -0.57 -7.71
C LYS A 516 3.39 -1.95 -7.04
N ALA A 517 3.92 -2.93 -7.78
CA ALA A 517 4.02 -4.32 -7.39
C ALA A 517 5.23 -5.00 -8.02
N ALA A 518 5.74 -6.03 -7.36
CA ALA A 518 6.77 -6.93 -7.86
C ALA A 518 6.51 -8.36 -7.39
N ALA A 519 7.10 -9.34 -8.11
CA ALA A 519 7.02 -10.74 -7.70
C ALA A 519 7.79 -11.00 -6.41
N PHE A 520 7.22 -11.79 -5.51
CA PHE A 520 7.90 -12.37 -4.37
C PHE A 520 7.47 -13.84 -4.24
N THR A 521 8.41 -14.73 -3.97
CA THR A 521 8.14 -16.17 -3.88
C THR A 521 8.46 -16.70 -2.50
N ILE A 522 7.62 -17.61 -2.03
CA ILE A 522 7.83 -18.39 -0.81
C ILE A 522 7.89 -19.86 -1.23
N THR A 523 9.05 -20.48 -1.00
CA THR A 523 9.30 -21.90 -1.35
C THR A 523 9.80 -22.66 -0.12
N PRO A 524 9.85 -23.98 -0.14
CA PRO A 524 10.43 -24.75 0.96
C PRO A 524 11.91 -24.46 1.25
N LEU A 525 12.68 -23.93 0.28
CA LEU A 525 14.10 -23.66 0.40
C LEU A 525 14.42 -22.18 0.67
N ALA A 526 13.76 -21.28 -0.04
CA ALA A 526 14.09 -19.85 0.04
C ALA A 526 12.85 -18.98 -0.14
N CYS A 527 12.89 -17.80 0.49
CA CYS A 527 11.91 -16.72 0.37
C CYS A 527 12.59 -15.45 -0.12
N GLY A 528 11.99 -14.76 -1.09
CA GLY A 528 12.58 -13.54 -1.62
C GLY A 528 11.98 -13.08 -2.94
N SER A 529 12.63 -12.09 -3.54
CA SER A 529 12.22 -11.48 -4.80
C SER A 529 13.41 -11.26 -5.72
N PRO A 530 13.26 -11.53 -7.02
CA PRO A 530 14.27 -11.19 -8.01
C PRO A 530 14.44 -9.68 -8.19
N MET A 531 13.45 -8.90 -7.74
CA MET A 531 13.41 -7.44 -7.92
C MET A 531 14.03 -6.68 -6.75
N LEU A 532 14.23 -7.32 -5.59
CA LEU A 532 14.90 -6.69 -4.45
C LEU A 532 16.40 -6.56 -4.68
N SER A 533 16.98 -5.48 -4.19
CA SER A 533 18.42 -5.21 -4.26
C SER A 533 18.95 -4.70 -2.93
N PRO A 534 20.21 -5.01 -2.60
CA PRO A 534 20.84 -4.48 -1.39
C PRO A 534 20.82 -2.95 -1.35
N PRO A 535 20.75 -2.33 -0.16
CA PRO A 535 20.77 -0.89 -0.02
C PRO A 535 22.01 -0.25 -0.68
N GLY A 536 21.78 0.86 -1.41
CA GLY A 536 22.85 1.57 -2.12
C GLY A 536 23.18 1.04 -3.54
N SER A 537 22.58 -0.05 -3.97
CA SER A 537 22.65 -0.52 -5.34
C SER A 537 21.62 0.22 -6.20
N ASN A 538 22.09 0.97 -7.19
CA ASN A 538 21.24 1.63 -8.18
C ASN A 538 20.80 0.69 -9.32
N VAL A 539 21.36 -0.51 -9.38
CA VAL A 539 21.08 -1.52 -10.40
C VAL A 539 20.42 -2.72 -9.72
N PRO A 540 19.36 -3.30 -10.31
CA PRO A 540 18.79 -4.55 -9.82
C PRO A 540 19.89 -5.61 -9.70
N SER A 541 19.93 -6.33 -8.57
CA SER A 541 20.80 -7.50 -8.49
C SER A 541 20.32 -8.53 -9.54
N PRO A 542 21.17 -9.06 -10.39
CA PRO A 542 20.75 -10.05 -11.36
C PRO A 542 20.20 -11.33 -10.72
N VAL A 543 20.52 -11.56 -9.44
CA VAL A 543 20.08 -12.72 -8.66
C VAL A 543 18.89 -12.38 -7.73
N GLY A 544 18.63 -11.09 -7.44
CA GLY A 544 17.65 -10.65 -6.44
C GLY A 544 18.15 -10.84 -5.00
N CYS A 545 17.23 -10.75 -4.04
CA CYS A 545 17.50 -11.00 -2.63
C CYS A 545 16.61 -12.12 -2.10
N TYR A 546 17.26 -13.21 -1.65
CA TYR A 546 16.61 -14.39 -1.10
C TYR A 546 17.27 -14.78 0.23
N VAL A 547 16.47 -15.33 1.14
CA VAL A 547 16.91 -15.85 2.44
C VAL A 547 16.40 -17.29 2.60
N PRO A 548 17.14 -18.17 3.34
CA PRO A 548 16.65 -19.51 3.63
C PRO A 548 15.30 -19.49 4.35
N THR A 549 14.35 -20.29 3.90
CA THR A 549 12.99 -20.34 4.45
C THR A 549 12.96 -20.69 5.93
N GLY A 550 13.84 -21.58 6.39
CA GLY A 550 13.95 -21.96 7.80
C GLY A 550 14.38 -20.81 8.74
N SER A 551 14.93 -19.72 8.19
CA SER A 551 15.34 -18.53 8.94
C SER A 551 14.42 -17.33 8.71
N TYR A 552 13.31 -17.49 8.00
CA TYR A 552 12.47 -16.36 7.58
C TYR A 552 11.06 -16.42 8.18
N ALA A 553 10.66 -15.33 8.82
CA ALA A 553 9.29 -15.04 9.26
C ALA A 553 8.64 -16.17 10.11
N GLY A 554 9.44 -16.86 10.94
CA GLY A 554 8.95 -17.82 11.92
C GLY A 554 8.74 -17.14 13.27
N ASP A 555 7.60 -17.35 13.92
CA ASP A 555 7.39 -16.88 15.29
C ASP A 555 7.75 -18.04 16.26
N GLU A 556 8.81 -17.89 17.05
CA GLU A 556 9.25 -18.87 18.05
C GLU A 556 8.14 -19.26 19.06
N ARG A 557 7.19 -18.35 19.27
CA ARG A 557 6.10 -18.54 20.22
C ARG A 557 4.97 -19.46 19.69
N GLU A 558 4.92 -19.69 18.37
CA GLU A 558 3.88 -20.55 17.78
C GLU A 558 4.20 -22.05 17.93
N THR A 559 5.49 -22.44 18.10
CA THR A 559 5.90 -23.87 18.22
C THR A 559 6.02 -24.37 19.64
N GLY A 560 6.20 -23.50 20.60
CA GLY A 560 6.34 -23.88 22.03
C GLY A 560 7.58 -24.74 22.35
N ARG A 561 8.41 -25.07 21.34
CA ARG A 561 9.60 -25.92 21.51
C ARG A 561 10.87 -25.09 21.21
N PRO A 562 11.74 -24.84 22.20
CA PRO A 562 13.02 -24.18 21.95
C PRO A 562 13.89 -25.01 21.00
N GLY A 563 14.39 -24.40 19.93
CA GLY A 563 15.38 -25.03 19.03
C GLY A 563 14.84 -25.68 17.76
N GLU A 564 13.51 -25.70 17.51
CA GLU A 564 12.98 -26.11 16.20
C GLU A 564 13.16 -24.99 15.15
N PRO A 565 13.45 -25.32 13.87
CA PRO A 565 13.56 -24.35 12.81
C PRO A 565 12.22 -23.62 12.65
N THR A 566 12.26 -22.29 12.81
CA THR A 566 11.08 -21.43 12.99
C THR A 566 10.71 -20.64 11.73
N GLY A 567 10.96 -21.16 10.54
CA GLY A 567 10.61 -20.52 9.28
C GLY A 567 9.11 -20.35 9.08
N ILE A 568 8.72 -19.58 8.06
CA ILE A 568 7.34 -19.30 7.71
C ILE A 568 6.51 -20.59 7.57
N SER A 569 5.30 -20.59 8.08
CA SER A 569 4.39 -21.73 7.96
C SER A 569 3.70 -21.80 6.60
N LEU A 570 3.29 -22.99 6.19
CA LEU A 570 2.54 -23.21 4.95
C LEU A 570 1.23 -22.43 4.95
N ALA A 571 0.51 -22.40 6.07
CA ALA A 571 -0.73 -21.65 6.21
C ALA A 571 -0.49 -20.13 6.04
N SER A 572 0.59 -19.58 6.60
CA SER A 572 0.91 -18.16 6.43
C SER A 572 1.24 -17.81 4.98
N ALA A 573 2.05 -18.64 4.31
CA ALA A 573 2.39 -18.46 2.90
C ALA A 573 1.15 -18.54 1.99
N MET A 574 0.31 -19.55 2.19
CA MET A 574 -0.96 -19.76 1.50
C MET A 574 -1.91 -18.55 1.70
N THR A 575 -2.05 -18.11 2.94
CA THR A 575 -2.93 -16.97 3.29
C THR A 575 -2.47 -15.66 2.68
N ILE A 576 -1.16 -15.39 2.65
CA ILE A 576 -0.61 -14.20 1.98
C ILE A 576 -0.90 -14.26 0.48
N SER A 577 -0.72 -15.43 -0.14
CA SER A 577 -1.00 -15.64 -1.56
C SER A 577 -2.45 -15.39 -1.93
N GLY A 578 -3.39 -15.67 -1.04
CA GLY A 578 -4.82 -15.43 -1.24
C GLY A 578 -5.35 -14.15 -0.59
N ALA A 579 -4.49 -13.22 -0.20
CA ALA A 579 -4.83 -11.98 0.49
C ALA A 579 -5.40 -10.91 -0.45
N ALA A 580 -6.51 -11.19 -1.11
CA ALA A 580 -7.12 -10.33 -2.12
C ALA A 580 -7.61 -8.98 -1.56
N LEU A 581 -8.09 -8.96 -0.30
CA LEU A 581 -8.47 -7.73 0.39
C LEU A 581 -7.25 -7.11 1.07
N SER A 582 -6.73 -6.03 0.48
CA SER A 582 -5.48 -5.41 0.91
C SER A 582 -5.51 -3.90 0.69
N PRO A 583 -5.03 -3.07 1.64
CA PRO A 583 -4.96 -1.61 1.47
C PRO A 583 -4.12 -1.22 0.24
N ASN A 584 -3.07 -2.02 -0.01
CA ASN A 584 -2.19 -1.88 -1.16
C ASN A 584 -2.32 -3.14 -2.02
N TRP A 585 -2.74 -3.00 -3.26
CA TRP A 585 -3.06 -4.07 -4.19
C TRP A 585 -2.51 -3.80 -5.62
N GLY A 586 -1.22 -3.54 -5.67
CA GLY A 586 -0.50 -3.34 -6.92
C GLY A 586 -1.00 -2.13 -7.71
N TYR A 587 -1.22 -2.31 -9.00
CA TYR A 587 -1.63 -1.28 -9.95
C TYR A 587 -2.87 -0.48 -9.49
N HIS A 588 -3.84 -1.14 -8.87
CA HIS A 588 -5.10 -0.53 -8.43
C HIS A 588 -5.00 0.20 -7.09
N SER A 589 -3.82 0.27 -6.45
CA SER A 589 -3.63 0.95 -5.17
C SER A 589 -3.98 2.44 -5.26
N SER A 590 -4.89 2.89 -4.38
CA SER A 590 -5.30 4.28 -4.20
C SER A 590 -5.06 4.71 -2.75
N PRO A 591 -4.48 5.89 -2.50
CA PRO A 591 -4.25 6.37 -1.12
C PRO A 591 -5.54 6.46 -0.29
N ILE A 592 -6.66 6.80 -0.91
CA ILE A 592 -7.96 6.92 -0.22
C ILE A 592 -8.50 5.54 0.15
N THR A 593 -8.44 4.59 -0.78
CA THR A 593 -8.82 3.19 -0.51
C THR A 593 -7.93 2.59 0.57
N ALA A 594 -6.61 2.82 0.49
CA ALA A 594 -5.65 2.38 1.50
C ALA A 594 -5.98 2.96 2.88
N PHE A 595 -6.32 4.25 2.97
CA PHE A 595 -6.74 4.91 4.21
C PHE A 595 -7.98 4.24 4.83
N ILE A 596 -9.05 4.07 4.04
CA ILE A 596 -10.31 3.46 4.54
C ILE A 596 -10.07 2.01 4.95
N MET A 597 -9.45 1.19 4.08
CA MET A 597 -9.23 -0.23 4.37
C MET A 597 -8.33 -0.41 5.59
N THR A 598 -7.30 0.42 5.76
CA THR A 598 -6.42 0.36 6.92
C THR A 598 -7.15 0.77 8.19
N LEU A 599 -7.94 1.85 8.15
CA LEU A 599 -8.69 2.34 9.31
C LEU A 599 -9.72 1.31 9.80
N PHE A 600 -10.40 0.63 8.88
CA PHE A 600 -11.37 -0.44 9.20
C PHE A 600 -10.74 -1.83 9.28
N ASN A 601 -9.40 -1.89 9.26
CA ASN A 601 -8.62 -3.13 9.41
C ASN A 601 -8.97 -4.22 8.39
N VAL A 602 -9.36 -3.82 7.18
CA VAL A 602 -9.62 -4.73 6.07
C VAL A 602 -8.28 -5.08 5.40
N ARG A 603 -7.51 -5.94 6.07
CA ARG A 603 -6.17 -6.36 5.66
C ARG A 603 -6.00 -7.86 5.82
N LEU A 604 -5.79 -8.57 4.70
CA LEU A 604 -5.48 -10.00 4.68
C LEU A 604 -3.98 -10.27 4.45
N GLY A 605 -3.24 -9.33 3.87
CA GLY A 605 -1.80 -9.43 3.68
C GLY A 605 -0.99 -9.32 4.98
N ALA A 606 0.31 -9.49 4.88
CA ALA A 606 1.22 -9.50 6.03
C ALA A 606 2.44 -8.59 5.82
N TRP A 607 2.89 -7.96 6.90
CA TRP A 607 4.16 -7.26 6.99
C TRP A 607 5.24 -8.21 7.46
N LEU A 608 6.24 -8.45 6.63
CA LEU A 608 7.35 -9.37 6.90
C LEU A 608 8.72 -8.66 6.79
N PRO A 609 9.79 -9.20 7.38
CA PRO A 609 11.13 -8.65 7.24
C PRO A 609 11.57 -8.56 5.78
N ASN A 610 12.29 -7.50 5.42
CA ASN A 610 12.82 -7.32 4.07
C ASN A 610 14.15 -8.08 3.89
N PRO A 611 14.20 -9.09 3.02
CA PRO A 611 15.42 -9.87 2.78
C PRO A 611 16.62 -9.04 2.26
N ALA A 612 16.34 -7.89 1.63
CA ALA A 612 17.38 -7.01 1.10
C ALA A 612 18.02 -6.09 2.14
N VAL A 613 17.31 -5.76 3.21
CA VAL A 613 17.68 -4.71 4.17
C VAL A 613 18.05 -5.28 5.54
N VAL A 614 17.36 -6.36 5.94
CA VAL A 614 17.55 -6.97 7.26
C VAL A 614 18.67 -7.99 7.19
N THR A 615 19.73 -7.75 7.97
CA THR A 615 20.90 -8.64 8.08
C THR A 615 20.92 -9.46 9.35
N SER A 616 20.15 -9.06 10.37
CA SER A 616 20.06 -9.76 11.66
C SER A 616 19.21 -11.03 11.54
N ALA A 617 19.76 -12.18 11.89
CA ALA A 617 19.05 -13.45 11.89
C ALA A 617 17.82 -13.43 12.80
N SER A 618 17.92 -12.83 13.99
CA SER A 618 16.80 -12.72 14.94
C SER A 618 15.68 -11.83 14.43
N GLU A 619 15.96 -10.81 13.62
CA GLU A 619 14.95 -9.96 13.01
C GLU A 619 14.32 -10.63 11.80
N LEU A 620 15.09 -11.35 10.98
CA LEU A 620 14.57 -12.16 9.86
C LEU A 620 13.61 -13.26 10.33
N GLN A 621 13.88 -13.86 11.50
CA GLN A 621 13.01 -14.88 12.08
C GLN A 621 11.68 -14.33 12.61
N ARG A 622 11.56 -13.03 12.86
CA ARG A 622 10.30 -12.45 13.34
C ARG A 622 9.22 -12.50 12.24
N GLY A 623 8.06 -13.03 12.56
CA GLY A 623 6.89 -13.02 11.69
C GLY A 623 6.16 -11.68 11.63
N TYR A 624 6.77 -10.58 12.12
CA TYR A 624 6.17 -9.24 12.17
C TYR A 624 7.25 -8.14 12.29
N PRO A 625 6.94 -6.89 11.91
CA PRO A 625 7.87 -5.77 12.00
C PRO A 625 8.12 -5.36 13.46
N THR A 626 9.34 -4.89 13.74
CA THR A 626 9.75 -4.38 15.08
C THR A 626 8.90 -3.20 15.54
N HIS A 627 8.44 -2.36 14.59
CA HIS A 627 7.61 -1.19 14.84
C HIS A 627 6.29 -1.30 14.08
N GLY A 628 5.32 -2.02 14.66
CA GLY A 628 4.04 -2.30 14.00
C GLY A 628 3.25 -1.05 13.60
N LEU A 629 3.22 -0.03 14.45
CA LEU A 629 2.51 1.21 14.16
C LEU A 629 3.09 1.97 12.95
N ALA A 630 4.41 1.93 12.75
CA ALA A 630 5.03 2.53 11.56
C ALA A 630 4.54 1.84 10.28
N SER A 631 4.47 0.50 10.29
CA SER A 631 3.93 -0.28 9.17
C SER A 631 2.47 0.03 8.91
N MET A 632 1.65 0.19 9.97
CA MET A 632 0.25 0.59 9.84
C MET A 632 0.09 1.99 9.23
N LEU A 633 0.98 2.93 9.58
CA LEU A 633 0.98 4.27 8.98
C LEU A 633 1.38 4.24 7.50
N HIS A 634 2.31 3.35 7.11
CA HIS A 634 2.64 3.15 5.70
C HIS A 634 1.46 2.54 4.91
N ASP A 635 0.69 1.63 5.51
CA ASP A 635 -0.56 1.16 4.91
C ASP A 635 -1.57 2.30 4.76
N LEU A 636 -1.81 3.06 5.84
CA LEU A 636 -2.76 4.17 5.88
C LEU A 636 -2.48 5.24 4.82
N LEU A 637 -1.20 5.53 4.58
CA LEU A 637 -0.75 6.57 3.65
C LEU A 637 -0.46 6.02 2.24
N GLY A 638 -0.54 4.71 2.03
CA GLY A 638 -0.18 4.07 0.76
C GLY A 638 1.28 4.32 0.36
N THR A 639 2.22 4.14 1.30
CA THR A 639 3.65 4.48 1.09
C THR A 639 4.58 3.29 1.30
N THR A 640 4.17 2.10 0.87
CA THR A 640 5.00 0.88 0.94
C THR A 640 6.17 0.94 -0.06
N SER A 641 7.36 0.47 0.36
CA SER A 641 8.58 0.58 -0.44
C SER A 641 9.54 -0.60 -0.20
N ASP A 642 10.39 -0.85 -1.20
CA ASP A 642 11.46 -1.86 -1.22
C ASP A 642 12.67 -1.54 -0.34
N VAL A 643 12.82 -0.29 0.09
CA VAL A 643 13.95 0.14 0.95
C VAL A 643 13.66 0.09 2.44
N MET A 644 12.46 -0.31 2.82
CA MET A 644 12.04 -0.40 4.23
C MET A 644 12.57 -1.70 4.88
N ARG A 645 12.75 -1.69 6.21
CA ARG A 645 13.13 -2.89 6.99
C ARG A 645 12.05 -3.97 6.99
N ALA A 646 10.79 -3.60 6.85
CA ALA A 646 9.66 -4.51 6.66
C ALA A 646 8.98 -4.21 5.34
N ILE A 647 8.52 -5.25 4.66
CA ILE A 647 7.80 -5.20 3.38
C ILE A 647 6.39 -5.73 3.55
N TYR A 648 5.46 -5.17 2.77
CA TYR A 648 4.08 -5.62 2.76
C TYR A 648 3.85 -6.62 1.62
N LEU A 649 3.45 -7.82 1.97
CA LEU A 649 3.13 -8.91 1.05
C LEU A 649 1.62 -9.16 1.02
N SER A 650 1.06 -9.34 -0.17
CA SER A 650 -0.36 -9.58 -0.40
C SER A 650 -0.60 -10.61 -1.50
N ASP A 651 -1.85 -10.71 -1.97
CA ASP A 651 -2.27 -11.64 -3.01
C ASP A 651 -1.32 -11.66 -4.20
N GLY A 652 -0.94 -12.85 -4.62
CA GLY A 652 -0.07 -13.02 -5.80
C GLY A 652 -0.68 -12.45 -7.07
N GLY A 653 -2.01 -12.47 -7.20
CA GLY A 653 -2.76 -11.92 -8.32
C GLY A 653 -2.62 -10.40 -8.49
N HIS A 654 -2.21 -9.67 -7.45
CA HIS A 654 -1.90 -8.24 -7.59
C HIS A 654 -0.67 -7.95 -8.48
N PHE A 655 0.15 -8.96 -8.76
CA PHE A 655 1.25 -8.88 -9.70
C PHE A 655 1.10 -9.85 -10.87
N ASP A 656 0.90 -11.13 -10.63
CA ASP A 656 0.72 -12.19 -11.62
C ASP A 656 -0.33 -13.19 -11.14
N ASN A 657 -1.52 -13.14 -11.74
CA ASN A 657 -2.66 -13.95 -11.31
C ASN A 657 -2.58 -15.42 -11.75
N LEU A 658 -1.58 -15.78 -12.56
CA LEU A 658 -1.42 -17.11 -13.13
C LEU A 658 -0.23 -17.89 -12.55
N GLY A 659 0.69 -17.24 -11.83
CA GLY A 659 1.95 -17.84 -11.38
C GLY A 659 2.87 -18.24 -12.54
N LEU A 660 2.60 -17.73 -13.74
CA LEU A 660 3.33 -18.01 -14.97
C LEU A 660 4.68 -17.28 -15.01
N TYR A 661 4.71 -16.04 -14.51
CA TYR A 661 5.91 -15.19 -14.51
C TYR A 661 7.13 -15.91 -13.88
N GLU A 662 6.92 -16.59 -12.76
CA GLU A 662 7.99 -17.30 -12.06
C GLU A 662 8.42 -18.57 -12.79
N MET A 663 7.51 -19.29 -13.44
CA MET A 663 7.84 -20.49 -14.21
C MET A 663 8.64 -20.14 -15.48
N LEU A 664 8.29 -19.05 -16.15
CA LEU A 664 9.06 -18.52 -17.27
C LEU A 664 10.44 -18.03 -16.81
N ARG A 665 10.54 -17.35 -15.66
CA ARG A 665 11.80 -16.94 -15.06
C ARG A 665 12.73 -18.13 -14.74
N ARG A 666 12.16 -19.26 -14.31
CA ARG A 666 12.87 -20.52 -14.07
C ARG A 666 13.21 -21.26 -15.35
N ARG A 667 12.82 -20.74 -16.51
CA ARG A 667 13.06 -21.30 -17.84
C ARG A 667 12.50 -22.73 -17.96
N CYS A 668 11.31 -22.99 -17.44
CA CYS A 668 10.62 -24.27 -17.57
C CYS A 668 10.32 -24.57 -19.04
N ARG A 669 10.68 -25.79 -19.49
CA ARG A 669 10.48 -26.19 -20.88
C ARG A 669 9.07 -26.63 -21.23
N MET A 670 8.36 -27.18 -20.26
CA MET A 670 6.97 -27.61 -20.37
C MET A 670 6.18 -27.03 -19.22
N ILE A 671 5.18 -26.21 -19.54
CA ILE A 671 4.31 -25.55 -18.57
C ILE A 671 2.87 -25.96 -18.88
N LEU A 672 2.20 -26.59 -17.93
CA LEU A 672 0.75 -26.74 -17.93
C LEU A 672 0.16 -25.64 -17.05
N LEU A 673 -0.51 -24.69 -17.67
CA LEU A 673 -1.10 -23.53 -17.03
C LEU A 673 -2.61 -23.69 -16.98
N VAL A 674 -3.18 -23.71 -15.77
CA VAL A 674 -4.63 -23.75 -15.54
C VAL A 674 -5.07 -22.38 -15.06
N ASP A 675 -5.88 -21.70 -15.86
CA ASP A 675 -6.45 -20.38 -15.57
C ASP A 675 -7.91 -20.50 -15.18
N ALA A 676 -8.17 -20.63 -13.89
CA ALA A 676 -9.53 -20.68 -13.32
C ALA A 676 -9.98 -19.29 -12.81
N GLY A 677 -9.37 -18.21 -13.28
CA GLY A 677 -9.73 -16.83 -12.93
C GLY A 677 -11.07 -16.39 -13.53
N GLU A 678 -11.74 -15.44 -12.86
CA GLU A 678 -12.97 -14.80 -13.36
C GLU A 678 -12.69 -14.03 -14.65
N ASP A 679 -13.23 -14.49 -15.78
CA ASP A 679 -13.12 -13.82 -17.09
C ASP A 679 -14.32 -14.20 -17.99
N PRO A 680 -15.54 -13.76 -17.64
CA PRO A 680 -16.75 -14.16 -18.36
C PRO A 680 -16.77 -13.67 -19.82
N GLY A 681 -15.97 -12.67 -20.17
CA GLY A 681 -15.81 -12.15 -21.51
C GLY A 681 -14.72 -12.83 -22.34
N TYR A 682 -13.99 -13.78 -21.78
CA TYR A 682 -12.82 -14.44 -22.40
C TYR A 682 -11.83 -13.43 -23.01
N THR A 683 -11.52 -12.41 -22.20
CA THR A 683 -10.60 -11.32 -22.58
C THR A 683 -9.15 -11.73 -22.50
N PHE A 684 -8.84 -12.81 -21.77
CA PHE A 684 -7.49 -13.28 -21.47
C PHE A 684 -6.61 -12.22 -20.84
N TYR A 685 -7.22 -11.33 -20.02
CA TYR A 685 -6.53 -10.18 -19.42
C TYR A 685 -5.34 -10.62 -18.58
N ASP A 686 -5.50 -11.60 -17.69
CA ASP A 686 -4.45 -12.10 -16.80
C ASP A 686 -3.30 -12.76 -17.58
N LEU A 687 -3.64 -13.52 -18.63
CA LEU A 687 -2.63 -14.10 -19.53
C LEU A 687 -1.85 -12.99 -20.24
N GLY A 688 -2.52 -12.03 -20.84
CA GLY A 688 -1.89 -10.91 -21.55
C GLY A 688 -1.03 -10.04 -20.63
N ASP A 689 -1.46 -9.82 -19.39
CA ASP A 689 -0.73 -9.04 -18.37
C ASP A 689 0.56 -9.78 -17.93
N SER A 690 0.47 -11.09 -17.67
CA SER A 690 1.61 -11.94 -17.31
C SER A 690 2.64 -11.98 -18.44
N LEU A 691 2.22 -12.20 -19.69
CA LEU A 691 3.08 -12.22 -20.85
C LEU A 691 3.78 -10.87 -21.10
N ARG A 692 3.06 -9.77 -20.99
CA ARG A 692 3.60 -8.42 -21.13
C ARG A 692 4.68 -8.14 -20.08
N LYS A 693 4.44 -8.48 -18.80
CA LYS A 693 5.43 -8.33 -17.72
C LYS A 693 6.66 -9.17 -17.97
N THR A 694 6.48 -10.42 -18.44
CA THR A 694 7.58 -11.33 -18.72
C THR A 694 8.43 -10.86 -19.92
N ALA A 695 7.79 -10.37 -20.98
CA ALA A 695 8.49 -9.80 -22.13
C ALA A 695 9.34 -8.59 -21.73
N ILE A 696 8.78 -7.67 -20.91
CA ILE A 696 9.48 -6.46 -20.45
C ILE A 696 10.65 -6.80 -19.51
N ASP A 697 10.43 -7.67 -18.53
CA ASP A 697 11.39 -7.89 -17.44
C ASP A 697 12.43 -8.97 -17.76
N GLN A 698 12.06 -9.95 -18.59
CA GLN A 698 12.82 -11.17 -18.82
C GLN A 698 13.16 -11.41 -20.28
N GLN A 699 12.62 -10.59 -21.19
CA GLN A 699 12.82 -10.73 -22.66
C GLN A 699 12.38 -12.11 -23.18
N ILE A 700 11.31 -12.67 -22.59
CA ILE A 700 10.75 -13.96 -22.99
C ILE A 700 9.46 -13.71 -23.77
N ASP A 701 9.39 -14.25 -24.99
CA ASP A 701 8.22 -14.18 -25.83
C ASP A 701 7.46 -15.50 -25.83
N VAL A 702 6.13 -15.42 -25.82
CA VAL A 702 5.23 -16.58 -25.93
C VAL A 702 4.20 -16.30 -27.00
N THR A 703 4.16 -17.13 -28.02
CA THR A 703 3.16 -17.06 -29.12
C THR A 703 2.20 -18.22 -29.01
N PHE A 704 0.89 -17.96 -29.17
CA PHE A 704 -0.15 -18.97 -29.04
C PHE A 704 -0.74 -19.37 -30.38
N SER A 705 -1.06 -20.67 -30.48
CA SER A 705 -1.99 -21.22 -31.49
C SER A 705 -3.25 -21.73 -30.78
N GLY A 706 -4.41 -21.48 -31.38
CA GLY A 706 -5.70 -21.96 -30.89
C GLY A 706 -6.36 -21.10 -29.80
N LEU A 707 -5.75 -19.97 -29.39
CA LEU A 707 -6.33 -19.13 -28.33
C LEU A 707 -7.69 -18.55 -28.74
N THR A 708 -7.89 -18.23 -30.04
CA THR A 708 -9.14 -17.72 -30.57
C THR A 708 -10.25 -18.78 -30.68
N ARG A 709 -10.00 -20.02 -30.35
CA ARG A 709 -10.98 -21.13 -30.29
C ARG A 709 -11.55 -21.37 -28.90
N ILE A 710 -11.03 -20.65 -27.89
CA ILE A 710 -11.56 -20.67 -26.54
C ILE A 710 -12.62 -19.57 -26.44
N HIS A 711 -13.88 -19.95 -26.25
CA HIS A 711 -15.03 -19.06 -26.31
C HIS A 711 -15.98 -19.25 -25.12
N GLY A 712 -16.73 -18.20 -24.80
CA GLY A 712 -17.86 -18.25 -23.89
C GLY A 712 -19.07 -18.96 -24.50
N ARG A 713 -20.13 -19.12 -23.71
CA ARG A 713 -21.39 -19.82 -24.08
C ARG A 713 -22.05 -19.32 -25.37
N ASP A 714 -22.01 -18.00 -25.57
CA ASP A 714 -22.69 -17.32 -26.69
C ASP A 714 -21.88 -17.36 -27.99
N GLY A 715 -20.66 -17.83 -27.97
CA GLY A 715 -19.74 -17.87 -29.12
C GLY A 715 -19.30 -19.29 -29.50
N LEU A 716 -19.99 -20.32 -29.03
CA LEU A 716 -19.60 -21.71 -29.24
C LEU A 716 -19.67 -22.07 -30.75
N THR A 717 -18.52 -22.35 -31.32
CA THR A 717 -18.33 -22.91 -32.64
C THR A 717 -18.14 -24.44 -32.57
N GLN A 718 -18.30 -25.18 -33.69
CA GLN A 718 -18.05 -26.62 -33.69
C GLN A 718 -16.62 -27.02 -33.37
N ASP A 719 -15.68 -26.08 -33.52
CA ASP A 719 -14.26 -26.24 -33.25
C ASP A 719 -13.82 -25.63 -31.88
N ALA A 720 -14.77 -25.23 -31.02
CA ALA A 720 -14.48 -24.69 -29.70
C ALA A 720 -13.69 -25.70 -28.83
N VAL A 721 -12.72 -25.19 -28.13
CA VAL A 721 -11.82 -25.95 -27.26
C VAL A 721 -11.62 -25.25 -25.91
N ASP A 722 -11.17 -26.01 -24.93
CA ASP A 722 -10.85 -25.57 -23.57
C ASP A 722 -9.34 -25.33 -23.32
N PHE A 723 -8.50 -25.46 -24.36
CA PHE A 723 -7.08 -25.25 -24.25
C PHE A 723 -6.47 -24.60 -25.52
N ALA A 724 -5.31 -23.95 -25.31
CA ALA A 724 -4.46 -23.43 -26.39
C ALA A 724 -3.00 -23.81 -26.13
N VAL A 725 -2.16 -23.79 -27.18
CA VAL A 725 -0.74 -24.14 -27.06
C VAL A 725 0.12 -22.93 -27.34
N GLY A 726 1.00 -22.60 -26.39
CA GLY A 726 2.01 -21.55 -26.48
C GLY A 726 3.41 -22.10 -26.82
N THR A 727 4.11 -21.40 -27.68
CA THR A 727 5.56 -21.62 -27.93
C THR A 727 6.34 -20.55 -27.19
N ILE A 728 7.24 -20.97 -26.30
CA ILE A 728 8.07 -20.09 -25.47
C ILE A 728 9.41 -19.92 -26.12
N VAL A 729 9.86 -18.69 -26.33
CA VAL A 729 11.19 -18.35 -26.85
C VAL A 729 11.98 -17.70 -25.71
N TYR A 730 13.01 -18.42 -25.24
CA TYR A 730 13.90 -17.90 -24.20
C TYR A 730 15.05 -17.11 -24.82
N PRO A 731 15.52 -16.00 -24.20
CA PRO A 731 16.65 -15.21 -24.68
C PRO A 731 17.96 -16.03 -24.72
N GLU A 732 18.97 -15.53 -25.42
CA GLU A 732 20.31 -16.10 -25.53
C GLU A 732 20.38 -17.48 -26.22
N GLY A 733 19.46 -17.77 -27.14
CA GLY A 733 19.47 -19.03 -27.90
C GLY A 733 19.10 -20.25 -27.05
N GLY A 734 18.45 -20.07 -25.89
CA GLY A 734 17.94 -21.16 -25.06
C GLY A 734 16.96 -22.06 -25.84
N PRO A 735 16.76 -23.33 -25.43
CA PRO A 735 15.83 -24.23 -26.09
C PRO A 735 14.39 -23.68 -25.98
N CYS A 736 13.62 -23.76 -27.07
CA CYS A 736 12.19 -23.37 -27.04
C CYS A 736 11.42 -24.23 -26.04
N GLY A 737 10.51 -23.59 -25.27
CA GLY A 737 9.56 -24.25 -24.38
C GLY A 737 8.19 -24.40 -25.02
N ARG A 738 7.33 -25.18 -24.36
CA ARG A 738 5.91 -25.34 -24.72
C ARG A 738 5.05 -25.07 -23.52
N LEU A 739 3.92 -24.39 -23.74
CA LEU A 739 2.92 -24.09 -22.74
C LEU A 739 1.59 -24.62 -23.22
N ILE A 740 0.90 -25.42 -22.39
CA ILE A 740 -0.51 -25.73 -22.58
C ILE A 740 -1.28 -24.81 -21.62
N TYR A 741 -2.15 -23.96 -22.17
CA TYR A 741 -3.04 -23.09 -21.44
C TYR A 741 -4.44 -23.68 -21.44
N VAL A 742 -4.99 -23.95 -20.26
CA VAL A 742 -6.33 -24.50 -20.06
C VAL A 742 -7.18 -23.43 -19.37
N LYS A 743 -8.36 -23.15 -19.94
CA LYS A 743 -9.35 -22.23 -19.39
C LYS A 743 -10.72 -22.89 -19.33
N PRO A 744 -11.42 -22.85 -18.17
CA PRO A 744 -12.74 -23.44 -18.04
C PRO A 744 -13.73 -22.94 -19.10
N CYS A 745 -14.41 -23.88 -19.78
CA CYS A 745 -15.36 -23.58 -20.85
C CYS A 745 -16.65 -24.38 -20.67
N PHE A 746 -17.77 -23.78 -21.02
CA PHE A 746 -19.08 -24.46 -21.01
C PHE A 746 -19.35 -25.14 -22.34
N LEU A 747 -18.66 -26.23 -22.64
CA LEU A 747 -18.74 -26.93 -23.93
C LEU A 747 -19.98 -27.85 -24.01
N PRO A 748 -20.37 -28.28 -25.25
CA PRO A 748 -21.56 -29.12 -25.44
C PRO A 748 -21.48 -30.53 -24.83
N ASP A 749 -20.31 -31.06 -24.55
CA ASP A 749 -20.09 -32.42 -24.05
C ASP A 749 -19.81 -32.53 -22.54
N ILE A 750 -20.01 -31.42 -21.79
CA ILE A 750 -19.84 -31.43 -20.34
C ILE A 750 -20.82 -32.35 -19.61
N PRO A 751 -20.47 -32.90 -18.43
CA PRO A 751 -21.34 -33.80 -17.65
C PRO A 751 -22.70 -33.15 -17.33
N ALA A 752 -23.72 -34.00 -17.13
CA ALA A 752 -25.10 -33.58 -16.94
C ALA A 752 -25.31 -32.71 -15.67
N ASP A 753 -24.64 -33.04 -14.60
CA ASP A 753 -24.65 -32.30 -13.31
C ASP A 753 -24.02 -30.92 -13.46
N VAL A 754 -22.86 -30.82 -14.13
CA VAL A 754 -22.19 -29.57 -14.46
C VAL A 754 -23.08 -28.71 -15.37
N ARG A 755 -23.75 -29.33 -16.34
CA ARG A 755 -24.68 -28.64 -17.25
C ARG A 755 -25.88 -28.08 -16.49
N ALA A 756 -26.45 -28.87 -15.56
CA ALA A 756 -27.58 -28.45 -14.73
C ALA A 756 -27.22 -27.23 -13.89
N TYR A 757 -26.10 -27.27 -13.16
CA TYR A 757 -25.61 -26.14 -12.40
C TYR A 757 -25.39 -24.89 -13.25
N GLY A 758 -24.71 -25.06 -14.38
CA GLY A 758 -24.48 -23.97 -15.30
C GLY A 758 -25.73 -23.40 -15.94
N ALA A 759 -26.82 -24.16 -16.09
CA ALA A 759 -28.10 -23.65 -16.59
C ALA A 759 -28.76 -22.67 -15.60
N GLU A 760 -28.59 -22.89 -14.30
CA GLU A 760 -29.10 -22.01 -13.24
C GLU A 760 -28.17 -20.81 -12.98
N HIS A 761 -26.87 -20.97 -13.25
CA HIS A 761 -25.83 -19.96 -12.94
C HIS A 761 -25.21 -19.45 -14.25
N GLY A 762 -25.75 -18.35 -14.77
CA GLY A 762 -25.41 -17.80 -16.09
C GLY A 762 -23.93 -17.40 -16.25
N THR A 763 -23.22 -17.06 -15.17
CA THR A 763 -21.78 -16.68 -15.17
C THR A 763 -20.83 -17.87 -15.03
N PHE A 764 -21.33 -19.05 -14.67
CA PHE A 764 -20.49 -20.26 -14.59
C PHE A 764 -19.93 -20.63 -15.98
N PRO A 765 -18.65 -20.97 -16.16
CA PRO A 765 -17.64 -21.28 -15.11
C PRO A 765 -16.73 -20.09 -14.74
N HIS A 766 -17.23 -18.86 -14.83
CA HIS A 766 -16.49 -17.63 -14.50
C HIS A 766 -17.24 -16.79 -13.45
N GLU A 767 -17.72 -17.44 -12.39
CA GLU A 767 -18.35 -16.78 -11.26
C GLU A 767 -17.35 -15.88 -10.52
N SER A 768 -17.85 -14.86 -9.83
CA SER A 768 -17.00 -13.85 -9.22
C SER A 768 -16.10 -14.42 -8.10
N THR A 769 -14.81 -14.20 -8.20
CA THR A 769 -13.84 -14.53 -7.16
C THR A 769 -14.01 -13.73 -5.87
N ALA A 770 -14.88 -12.71 -5.86
CA ALA A 770 -15.27 -11.97 -4.65
C ALA A 770 -16.17 -12.80 -3.74
N GLU A 771 -16.89 -13.79 -4.27
CA GLU A 771 -17.63 -14.76 -3.50
C GLU A 771 -16.66 -15.73 -2.84
N GLN A 772 -16.82 -15.92 -1.52
CA GLN A 772 -15.96 -16.78 -0.71
C GLN A 772 -16.79 -17.77 0.15
N TRP A 773 -18.10 -17.86 -0.08
CA TRP A 773 -19.05 -18.77 0.56
C TRP A 773 -19.55 -19.75 -0.49
N PHE A 774 -18.80 -20.83 -0.70
CA PHE A 774 -19.11 -21.78 -1.77
C PHE A 774 -20.13 -22.82 -1.30
N THR A 775 -21.12 -23.08 -2.15
CA THR A 775 -22.04 -24.21 -1.92
C THR A 775 -21.39 -25.53 -2.35
N GLU A 776 -21.89 -26.63 -1.84
CA GLU A 776 -21.47 -27.98 -2.27
C GLU A 776 -21.67 -28.17 -3.77
N SER A 777 -22.82 -27.73 -4.32
CA SER A 777 -23.14 -27.82 -5.75
C SER A 777 -22.15 -27.03 -6.60
N GLN A 778 -21.77 -25.83 -6.17
CA GLN A 778 -20.77 -24.99 -6.83
C GLN A 778 -19.40 -25.68 -6.84
N PHE A 779 -18.94 -26.12 -5.66
CA PHE A 779 -17.65 -26.81 -5.51
C PHE A 779 -17.56 -28.04 -6.42
N GLU A 780 -18.58 -28.94 -6.40
CA GLU A 780 -18.58 -30.15 -7.20
C GLU A 780 -18.68 -29.87 -8.70
N SER A 781 -19.44 -28.85 -9.12
CA SER A 781 -19.56 -28.49 -10.53
C SER A 781 -18.21 -28.01 -11.09
N TYR A 782 -17.47 -27.17 -10.37
CA TYR A 782 -16.11 -26.75 -10.78
C TYR A 782 -15.12 -27.91 -10.76
N ARG A 783 -15.15 -28.76 -9.70
CA ARG A 783 -14.28 -29.93 -9.61
C ARG A 783 -14.51 -30.90 -10.78
N HIS A 784 -15.78 -31.22 -11.06
CA HIS A 784 -16.14 -32.17 -12.10
C HIS A 784 -15.88 -31.61 -13.51
N LEU A 785 -16.10 -30.30 -13.71
CA LEU A 785 -15.71 -29.63 -14.94
C LEU A 785 -14.21 -29.76 -15.22
N GLY A 786 -13.37 -29.44 -14.22
CA GLY A 786 -11.92 -29.53 -14.36
C GLY A 786 -11.43 -30.97 -14.58
N GLU A 787 -12.07 -31.97 -13.94
CA GLU A 787 -11.82 -33.39 -14.19
C GLU A 787 -12.17 -33.78 -15.62
N HIS A 788 -13.31 -33.32 -16.13
CA HIS A 788 -13.78 -33.59 -17.49
C HIS A 788 -12.81 -32.99 -18.54
N GLU A 789 -12.45 -31.72 -18.41
CA GLU A 789 -11.54 -31.02 -19.32
C GLU A 789 -10.15 -31.67 -19.35
N MET A 790 -9.59 -32.01 -18.20
CA MET A 790 -8.30 -32.69 -18.14
C MET A 790 -8.36 -34.12 -18.67
N SER A 791 -9.47 -34.81 -18.45
CA SER A 791 -9.68 -36.16 -19.01
C SER A 791 -9.79 -36.14 -20.55
N ARG A 792 -10.44 -35.12 -21.13
CA ARG A 792 -10.46 -34.89 -22.58
C ARG A 792 -9.05 -34.63 -23.13
N LEU A 793 -8.29 -33.76 -22.48
CA LEU A 793 -6.93 -33.43 -22.88
C LEU A 793 -6.00 -34.67 -22.81
N ILE A 794 -6.08 -35.44 -21.70
CA ILE A 794 -5.27 -36.65 -21.50
C ILE A 794 -5.73 -37.79 -22.45
N GLY A 795 -7.04 -37.89 -22.72
CA GLY A 795 -7.59 -38.90 -23.64
C GLY A 795 -7.09 -38.78 -25.08
N ARG A 796 -6.53 -37.64 -25.46
CA ARG A 796 -5.88 -37.43 -26.76
C ARG A 796 -4.51 -38.17 -26.88
N ILE A 797 -3.98 -38.65 -25.75
CA ILE A 797 -2.74 -39.43 -25.69
C ILE A 797 -3.11 -40.89 -25.90
N GLY A 798 -2.62 -41.51 -26.99
CA GLY A 798 -2.83 -42.95 -27.25
C GLY A 798 -2.11 -43.80 -26.18
N GLU A 799 -2.79 -44.86 -25.68
CA GLU A 799 -2.11 -45.87 -24.83
C GLU A 799 -1.08 -46.64 -25.66
N PRO A 800 0.08 -47.01 -25.09
CA PRO A 800 0.47 -47.08 -23.68
C PRO A 800 1.36 -45.95 -23.19
N GLN A 801 1.57 -44.87 -23.94
CA GLN A 801 2.51 -43.78 -23.62
C GLN A 801 1.86 -42.59 -22.92
N ARG A 802 1.46 -42.76 -21.66
CA ARG A 802 0.97 -41.65 -20.83
C ARG A 802 2.13 -40.95 -20.10
N ASP A 803 2.89 -40.14 -20.86
CA ASP A 803 3.91 -39.26 -20.29
C ASP A 803 3.67 -37.78 -20.68
N LEU A 804 4.35 -36.86 -20.00
CA LEU A 804 4.21 -35.41 -20.25
C LEU A 804 4.62 -35.04 -21.69
N LYS A 805 5.63 -35.69 -22.27
CA LYS A 805 6.06 -35.41 -23.63
C LYS A 805 4.99 -35.80 -24.64
N ALA A 806 4.33 -36.94 -24.43
CA ALA A 806 3.20 -37.39 -25.26
C ALA A 806 2.02 -36.44 -25.13
N LEU A 807 1.70 -35.94 -23.90
CA LEU A 807 0.65 -34.97 -23.68
C LEU A 807 0.89 -33.67 -24.46
N PHE A 808 2.09 -33.10 -24.34
CA PHE A 808 2.43 -31.87 -25.06
C PHE A 808 2.46 -32.07 -26.59
N LYS A 809 2.91 -33.22 -27.07
CA LYS A 809 2.88 -33.56 -28.51
C LYS A 809 1.42 -33.67 -29.02
N ALA A 810 0.55 -34.36 -28.28
CA ALA A 810 -0.87 -34.48 -28.62
C ALA A 810 -1.61 -33.13 -28.63
N ALA A 811 -1.34 -32.28 -27.62
CA ALA A 811 -1.91 -30.94 -27.56
C ALA A 811 -1.46 -30.06 -28.74
N VAL A 812 -0.17 -30.11 -29.10
CA VAL A 812 0.33 -29.39 -30.29
C VAL A 812 -0.33 -29.87 -31.57
N ALA A 813 -0.49 -31.18 -31.77
CA ALA A 813 -1.17 -31.71 -32.93
C ALA A 813 -2.64 -31.24 -33.02
N ALA A 814 -3.35 -31.25 -31.88
CA ALA A 814 -4.73 -30.83 -31.82
C ALA A 814 -4.94 -29.31 -31.97
N SER A 815 -3.91 -28.49 -31.69
CA SER A 815 -3.97 -27.03 -31.86
C SER A 815 -3.74 -26.58 -33.31
N GLN A 816 -3.25 -27.47 -34.19
CA GLN A 816 -2.96 -27.19 -35.59
C GLN A 816 -4.12 -27.59 -36.54
N VAL A 817 -5.07 -28.35 -36.04
CA VAL A 817 -6.32 -28.75 -36.73
C VAL A 817 -7.41 -27.74 -36.42
#